data_b665c28e05879fe109de65e8a7d70dd5
#
_entry.id   b665c28e05879fe109de65e8a7d70dd5
#
_cell.length_a   1.000
_cell.length_b   1.000
_cell.length_c   1.000
_cell.angle_alpha   90.00
_cell.angle_beta   90.00
_cell.angle_gamma   90.00
#
_symmetry.space_group_name_H-M   'P 1'
#
loop_
_entity.id
_entity.type
_entity.pdbx_description
1 polymer ?
#
loop_
_entity_poly.entity_id
_entity_poly.type
_entity_poly.pdbx_seq_one_letter_code
_entity_poly.pdbx_strand_id
1 'polypeptide(L)'
;MPVAHVALPVPLPRTFDYLLPDSMSAKAGCRVTVPFGKQQRVGIVVSVSEHSELPLNELKSVVEVLDSEPVYSTSTWRLLLWAADYYHHPIGDVLFHALPIMLRQGKSASHAPMWYWFATEQGLAVDINSLKRSQKQQQALAALRQGKIWRHQVDELEVSETALQALRKKGLSELASEAPALNDWRESFSVSGDRLRLNTEQATAVGAIHSASDHFSAWLLAGVTGSGKTEVYLSVLENVLAQGKQALVMVPEIGLTPQTIARFRERFNAPVEVLHSGLNDSERLSAWLKAKNGEAAIVIGTRSSLFTPFKNLGVIVIDEEHDSSYKQQEGWRYHARDLAVYRAHSEQIPIILGSATPALETLHNVRQRKYHMLRLTRRAGNARPAIQHVLDLKGQQVQAGLAPALISRMRQHLQAGNQAILFLNRRGFAPALLCHDCGWIAECPRCDHYYTFHQAQRHLRCHHCDSQRPVPRQCPSCGSTHIVPVGLGTEQLEQALAPFFPDVPISRIDRDTTSRKGALEQQLAEVHRGGARILIGTQMLAKGHHFPDVTLVALLDVDGALFSADFRSAERFAQLYTQVAGRAGRAGKQGEVVLQTHHPEHPLLQTLLHKGYDAFAEQALAERQTMQLPPWTSHVIIRAEDHNNQQAPLFLQQLRNLLQASPLVDNQLWILGPVPALAPKRGGRFRWQLLLQHPSRIRLQQIVSGTLALINTLPEARKVKWVLDVDPIEG
;
A
#
# COMPACT_ATOMS: atom_id res chain seq x y z
N MET A 1 -1.35 -12.67 -42.72
CA MET A 1 -2.03 -12.68 -41.41
C MET A 1 -1.34 -11.74 -40.44
N PRO A 2 -2.07 -10.91 -39.72
CA PRO A 2 -1.50 -10.10 -38.66
C PRO A 2 -0.91 -10.95 -37.52
N VAL A 3 0.08 -10.39 -36.82
CA VAL A 3 0.70 -11.01 -35.66
C VAL A 3 0.28 -10.24 -34.41
N ALA A 4 -0.31 -10.93 -33.45
CA ALA A 4 -0.63 -10.38 -32.15
C ALA A 4 0.56 -10.59 -31.20
N HIS A 5 1.06 -9.51 -30.61
CA HIS A 5 2.08 -9.54 -29.57
C HIS A 5 1.38 -9.59 -28.23
N VAL A 6 1.43 -10.76 -27.58
CA VAL A 6 0.61 -11.08 -26.40
C VAL A 6 1.46 -11.14 -25.14
N ALA A 7 1.04 -10.41 -24.10
CA ALA A 7 1.62 -10.49 -22.79
C ALA A 7 0.96 -11.63 -22.00
N LEU A 8 1.77 -12.48 -21.40
CA LEU A 8 1.33 -13.61 -20.57
C LEU A 8 1.82 -13.41 -19.12
N PRO A 9 1.10 -13.96 -18.12
CA PRO A 9 1.48 -13.83 -16.71
C PRO A 9 2.63 -14.78 -16.35
N VAL A 10 3.76 -14.60 -17.02
CA VAL A 10 4.99 -15.37 -16.83
C VAL A 10 6.13 -14.43 -16.47
N PRO A 11 7.17 -14.91 -15.76
CA PRO A 11 8.27 -14.06 -15.30
C PRO A 11 9.29 -13.71 -16.40
N LEU A 12 8.87 -13.67 -17.65
CA LEU A 12 9.73 -13.33 -18.79
C LEU A 12 9.44 -11.91 -19.27
N PRO A 13 10.47 -11.08 -19.50
CA PRO A 13 10.31 -9.68 -19.86
C PRO A 13 10.01 -9.46 -21.35
N ARG A 14 9.16 -10.28 -21.92
CA ARG A 14 8.84 -10.21 -23.36
C ARG A 14 7.39 -10.55 -23.62
N THR A 15 6.90 -10.16 -24.79
CA THR A 15 5.64 -10.64 -25.33
C THR A 15 5.87 -11.91 -26.17
N PHE A 16 4.78 -12.61 -26.46
CA PHE A 16 4.78 -13.82 -27.27
C PHE A 16 3.96 -13.57 -28.52
N ASP A 17 4.48 -13.99 -29.67
CA ASP A 17 3.85 -13.74 -30.94
C ASP A 17 2.90 -14.87 -31.33
N TYR A 18 1.69 -14.48 -31.76
CA TYR A 18 0.67 -15.42 -32.25
C TYR A 18 0.07 -14.86 -33.53
N LEU A 19 -0.29 -15.76 -34.44
CA LEU A 19 -1.04 -15.36 -35.63
C LEU A 19 -2.47 -14.98 -35.23
N LEU A 20 -2.93 -13.85 -35.73
CA LEU A 20 -4.32 -13.42 -35.56
C LEU A 20 -5.10 -13.80 -36.82
N PRO A 21 -6.00 -14.81 -36.77
CA PRO A 21 -6.80 -15.20 -37.92
C PRO A 21 -7.59 -14.04 -38.52
N ASP A 22 -7.80 -14.04 -39.82
CA ASP A 22 -8.52 -12.97 -40.54
C ASP A 22 -9.96 -12.79 -40.05
N SER A 23 -10.57 -13.83 -39.49
CA SER A 23 -11.91 -13.79 -38.89
C SER A 23 -11.94 -13.10 -37.52
N MET A 24 -10.78 -12.79 -36.94
CA MET A 24 -10.65 -12.19 -35.62
C MET A 24 -10.04 -10.79 -35.70
N SER A 25 -10.50 -9.94 -34.80
CA SER A 25 -9.96 -8.59 -34.62
C SER A 25 -9.68 -8.35 -33.15
N ALA A 26 -8.52 -7.82 -32.83
CA ALA A 26 -8.13 -7.51 -31.46
C ALA A 26 -7.38 -6.19 -31.41
N LYS A 27 -7.74 -5.36 -30.43
CA LYS A 27 -7.06 -4.10 -30.12
C LYS A 27 -6.10 -4.30 -28.96
N ALA A 28 -5.13 -3.42 -28.82
CA ALA A 28 -4.26 -3.40 -27.64
C ALA A 28 -5.10 -3.26 -26.36
N GLY A 29 -4.83 -4.10 -25.38
CA GLY A 29 -5.59 -4.16 -24.12
C GLY A 29 -6.75 -5.16 -24.10
N CYS A 30 -7.04 -5.82 -25.23
CA CYS A 30 -8.00 -6.92 -25.26
C CYS A 30 -7.39 -8.21 -24.77
N ARG A 31 -8.20 -9.01 -24.06
CA ARG A 31 -7.79 -10.35 -23.62
C ARG A 31 -8.02 -11.35 -24.75
N VAL A 32 -7.12 -12.30 -24.85
CA VAL A 32 -7.20 -13.40 -25.81
C VAL A 32 -6.89 -14.71 -25.11
N THR A 33 -7.41 -15.81 -25.67
CA THR A 33 -6.99 -17.15 -25.30
C THR A 33 -5.98 -17.64 -26.31
N VAL A 34 -4.82 -18.07 -25.83
CA VAL A 34 -3.71 -18.55 -26.67
C VAL A 34 -3.18 -19.88 -26.18
N PRO A 35 -2.65 -20.72 -27.10
CA PRO A 35 -1.95 -21.93 -26.68
C PRO A 35 -0.59 -21.55 -26.07
N PHE A 36 -0.27 -22.15 -24.94
CA PHE A 36 1.03 -21.98 -24.27
C PHE A 36 1.49 -23.35 -23.72
N GLY A 37 2.49 -23.93 -24.36
CA GLY A 37 2.88 -25.29 -24.07
C GLY A 37 1.74 -26.27 -24.39
N LYS A 38 1.38 -27.08 -23.44
CA LYS A 38 0.26 -28.05 -23.57
C LYS A 38 -1.09 -27.49 -23.10
N GLN A 39 -1.13 -26.24 -22.65
CA GLN A 39 -2.31 -25.60 -22.07
C GLN A 39 -2.72 -24.40 -22.90
N GLN A 40 -3.95 -23.96 -22.69
CA GLN A 40 -4.42 -22.65 -23.13
C GLN A 40 -4.35 -21.66 -21.98
N ARG A 41 -3.95 -20.44 -22.26
CA ARG A 41 -3.87 -19.37 -21.27
C ARG A 41 -4.54 -18.11 -21.78
N VAL A 42 -5.00 -17.31 -20.84
CA VAL A 42 -5.45 -15.95 -21.10
C VAL A 42 -4.21 -15.06 -21.22
N GLY A 43 -4.16 -14.28 -22.28
CA GLY A 43 -3.13 -13.27 -22.51
C GLY A 43 -3.77 -11.93 -22.84
N ILE A 44 -2.94 -10.91 -22.89
CA ILE A 44 -3.36 -9.54 -23.22
C ILE A 44 -2.61 -9.06 -24.44
N VAL A 45 -3.34 -8.60 -25.46
CA VAL A 45 -2.74 -8.06 -26.66
C VAL A 45 -2.08 -6.73 -26.33
N VAL A 46 -0.77 -6.64 -26.54
CA VAL A 46 -0.01 -5.39 -26.36
C VAL A 46 -0.01 -4.58 -27.64
N SER A 47 0.16 -5.26 -28.79
CA SER A 47 0.13 -4.65 -30.11
C SER A 47 -0.18 -5.69 -31.19
N VAL A 48 -0.55 -5.20 -32.35
CA VAL A 48 -0.76 -6.04 -33.55
C VAL A 48 0.09 -5.46 -34.68
N SER A 49 0.86 -6.30 -35.36
CA SER A 49 1.70 -5.91 -36.48
C SER A 49 1.74 -6.96 -37.58
N GLU A 50 2.43 -6.68 -38.66
CA GLU A 50 2.67 -7.64 -39.75
C GLU A 50 3.96 -8.43 -39.56
N HIS A 51 4.77 -8.12 -38.55
CA HIS A 51 6.11 -8.66 -38.36
C HIS A 51 6.25 -9.47 -37.07
N SER A 52 7.05 -10.56 -37.18
CA SER A 52 7.51 -11.32 -36.02
C SER A 52 8.99 -11.62 -36.19
N GLU A 53 9.70 -11.70 -35.06
CA GLU A 53 11.09 -12.16 -35.02
C GLU A 53 11.22 -13.66 -35.39
N LEU A 54 10.13 -14.40 -35.22
CA LEU A 54 10.04 -15.82 -35.57
C LEU A 54 9.41 -15.99 -36.96
N PRO A 55 9.77 -17.06 -37.70
CA PRO A 55 9.07 -17.38 -38.93
C PRO A 55 7.58 -17.56 -38.74
N LEU A 56 6.76 -16.98 -39.60
CA LEU A 56 5.29 -17.01 -39.46
C LEU A 56 4.73 -18.44 -39.45
N ASN A 57 5.39 -19.39 -40.11
CA ASN A 57 4.98 -20.78 -40.14
C ASN A 57 5.21 -21.54 -38.80
N GLU A 58 6.02 -20.97 -37.90
CA GLU A 58 6.25 -21.51 -36.55
C GLU A 58 5.32 -20.93 -35.52
N LEU A 59 4.56 -19.89 -35.84
CA LEU A 59 3.65 -19.24 -34.91
C LEU A 59 2.35 -20.01 -34.79
N LYS A 60 1.89 -20.20 -33.55
CA LYS A 60 0.54 -20.70 -33.26
C LYS A 60 -0.47 -19.55 -33.38
N SER A 61 -1.71 -19.90 -33.58
CA SER A 61 -2.80 -18.94 -33.74
C SER A 61 -3.50 -18.64 -32.43
N VAL A 62 -4.03 -17.42 -32.31
CA VAL A 62 -4.96 -17.04 -31.25
C VAL A 62 -6.19 -17.95 -31.35
N VAL A 63 -6.63 -18.53 -30.23
CA VAL A 63 -7.78 -19.42 -30.17
C VAL A 63 -9.08 -18.61 -30.15
N GLU A 64 -9.14 -17.58 -29.33
CA GLU A 64 -10.34 -16.75 -29.14
C GLU A 64 -9.96 -15.35 -28.69
N VAL A 65 -10.68 -14.35 -29.16
CA VAL A 65 -10.60 -12.97 -28.68
C VAL A 65 -11.75 -12.78 -27.69
N LEU A 66 -11.40 -12.52 -26.43
CA LEU A 66 -12.39 -12.45 -25.34
C LEU A 66 -13.13 -11.11 -25.27
N ASP A 67 -12.53 -10.04 -25.78
CA ASP A 67 -13.03 -8.68 -25.65
C ASP A 67 -13.12 -8.00 -27.01
N SER A 68 -14.21 -7.31 -27.27
CA SER A 68 -14.36 -6.44 -28.45
C SER A 68 -13.67 -5.08 -28.24
N GLU A 69 -13.60 -4.63 -26.99
CA GLU A 69 -12.94 -3.39 -26.59
C GLU A 69 -11.94 -3.67 -25.46
N PRO A 70 -10.90 -2.83 -25.31
CA PRO A 70 -9.91 -3.03 -24.24
C PRO A 70 -10.53 -3.04 -22.86
N VAL A 71 -10.05 -3.92 -21.98
CA VAL A 71 -10.48 -3.96 -20.57
C VAL A 71 -9.85 -2.87 -19.72
N TYR A 72 -8.81 -2.24 -20.21
CA TYR A 72 -8.13 -1.12 -19.56
C TYR A 72 -8.65 0.20 -20.13
N SER A 73 -8.73 1.25 -19.30
CA SER A 73 -8.87 2.61 -19.80
C SER A 73 -7.58 3.05 -20.49
N THR A 74 -7.67 4.04 -21.36
CA THR A 74 -6.49 4.57 -22.07
C THR A 74 -5.42 5.07 -21.11
N SER A 75 -5.82 5.78 -20.05
CA SER A 75 -4.89 6.29 -19.04
C SER A 75 -4.26 5.18 -18.21
N THR A 76 -5.05 4.19 -17.81
CA THR A 76 -4.53 3.03 -17.05
C THR A 76 -3.56 2.22 -17.91
N TRP A 77 -3.87 2.04 -19.18
CA TRP A 77 -3.00 1.34 -20.13
C TRP A 77 -1.63 2.03 -20.24
N ARG A 78 -1.62 3.35 -20.44
CA ARG A 78 -0.37 4.14 -20.49
C ARG A 78 0.41 4.06 -19.19
N LEU A 79 -0.29 4.14 -18.06
CA LEU A 79 0.31 4.01 -16.74
C LEU A 79 1.03 2.68 -16.58
N LEU A 80 0.37 1.58 -16.95
CA LEU A 80 0.92 0.23 -16.80
C LEU A 80 2.13 -0.01 -17.70
N LEU A 81 2.08 0.44 -18.95
CA LEU A 81 3.22 0.32 -19.87
C LEU A 81 4.42 1.11 -19.35
N TRP A 82 4.20 2.34 -18.92
CA TRP A 82 5.26 3.16 -18.33
C TRP A 82 5.84 2.52 -17.06
N ALA A 83 4.97 2.01 -16.20
CA ALA A 83 5.37 1.42 -14.93
C ALA A 83 6.16 0.11 -15.13
N ALA A 84 5.81 -0.70 -16.12
CA ALA A 84 6.58 -1.89 -16.45
C ALA A 84 8.02 -1.54 -16.81
N ASP A 85 8.22 -0.49 -17.59
CA ASP A 85 9.55 -0.01 -17.97
C ASP A 85 10.28 0.61 -16.77
N TYR A 86 9.62 1.47 -16.03
CA TYR A 86 10.22 2.17 -14.89
C TYR A 86 10.70 1.22 -13.79
N TYR A 87 9.86 0.25 -13.42
CA TYR A 87 10.19 -0.71 -12.37
C TYR A 87 10.94 -1.95 -12.90
N HIS A 88 11.22 -2.00 -14.19
CA HIS A 88 11.88 -3.13 -14.83
C HIS A 88 11.22 -4.46 -14.49
N HIS A 89 9.89 -4.48 -14.56
CA HIS A 89 9.09 -5.66 -14.21
C HIS A 89 8.45 -6.26 -15.47
N PRO A 90 8.30 -7.59 -15.56
CA PRO A 90 7.72 -8.23 -16.75
C PRO A 90 6.33 -7.66 -17.07
N ILE A 91 6.13 -7.27 -18.33
CA ILE A 91 4.90 -6.62 -18.79
C ILE A 91 3.64 -7.46 -18.52
N GLY A 92 3.72 -8.78 -18.71
CA GLY A 92 2.59 -9.66 -18.45
C GLY A 92 2.15 -9.64 -17.00
N ASP A 93 3.10 -9.67 -16.08
CA ASP A 93 2.79 -9.62 -14.65
C ASP A 93 2.18 -8.28 -14.25
N VAL A 94 2.68 -7.19 -14.79
CA VAL A 94 2.14 -5.84 -14.56
C VAL A 94 0.69 -5.74 -15.04
N LEU A 95 0.42 -6.16 -16.26
CA LEU A 95 -0.92 -6.06 -16.85
C LEU A 95 -1.93 -6.93 -16.11
N PHE A 96 -1.55 -8.15 -15.74
CA PHE A 96 -2.44 -9.05 -15.00
C PHE A 96 -2.66 -8.59 -13.55
N HIS A 97 -1.65 -8.01 -12.90
CA HIS A 97 -1.79 -7.48 -11.55
C HIS A 97 -2.89 -6.40 -11.45
N ALA A 98 -3.05 -5.60 -12.49
CA ALA A 98 -4.03 -4.53 -12.55
C ALA A 98 -5.47 -5.02 -12.77
N LEU A 99 -5.66 -6.29 -13.11
CA LEU A 99 -6.99 -6.85 -13.38
C LEU A 99 -7.53 -7.62 -12.16
N PRO A 100 -8.86 -7.57 -11.93
CA PRO A 100 -9.50 -8.49 -11.00
C PRO A 100 -9.23 -9.96 -11.38
N ILE A 101 -9.18 -10.83 -10.38
CA ILE A 101 -8.87 -12.26 -10.57
C ILE A 101 -9.80 -12.91 -11.59
N MET A 102 -11.09 -12.61 -11.56
CA MET A 102 -12.05 -13.20 -12.51
C MET A 102 -11.73 -12.82 -13.97
N LEU A 103 -11.26 -11.60 -14.20
CA LEU A 103 -10.83 -11.18 -15.54
C LEU A 103 -9.53 -11.87 -15.97
N ARG A 104 -8.61 -12.14 -15.04
CA ARG A 104 -7.40 -12.94 -15.32
C ARG A 104 -7.74 -14.36 -15.72
N GLN A 105 -8.88 -14.88 -15.27
CA GLN A 105 -9.37 -16.23 -15.58
C GLN A 105 -10.16 -16.30 -16.90
N GLY A 106 -10.35 -15.17 -17.56
CA GLY A 106 -11.08 -15.12 -18.82
C GLY A 106 -12.60 -14.94 -18.68
N LYS A 107 -13.10 -14.61 -17.49
CA LYS A 107 -14.51 -14.33 -17.27
C LYS A 107 -14.91 -13.04 -17.98
N SER A 108 -16.21 -12.91 -18.31
CA SER A 108 -16.74 -11.74 -19.01
C SER A 108 -16.47 -10.43 -18.27
N ALA A 109 -16.05 -9.41 -19.00
CA ALA A 109 -15.83 -8.06 -18.50
C ALA A 109 -17.12 -7.22 -18.55
N SER A 110 -18.24 -7.82 -18.27
CA SER A 110 -19.55 -7.17 -18.20
C SER A 110 -20.28 -7.67 -16.96
N HIS A 111 -21.22 -6.84 -16.48
CA HIS A 111 -22.10 -7.27 -15.39
C HIS A 111 -22.87 -8.52 -15.78
N ALA A 112 -23.08 -9.42 -14.81
CA ALA A 112 -23.87 -10.60 -15.00
C ALA A 112 -25.28 -10.21 -15.50
N PRO A 113 -25.79 -10.84 -16.56
CA PRO A 113 -27.12 -10.51 -17.05
C PRO A 113 -28.16 -10.85 -15.97
N MET A 114 -29.20 -10.02 -15.89
CA MET A 114 -30.36 -10.28 -15.05
C MET A 114 -31.33 -11.13 -15.82
N TRP A 115 -31.75 -12.25 -15.22
CA TRP A 115 -32.67 -13.19 -15.84
C TRP A 115 -34.12 -12.92 -15.39
N TYR A 116 -35.07 -13.08 -16.34
CA TYR A 116 -36.49 -12.93 -16.06
C TYR A 116 -37.33 -13.97 -16.81
N TRP A 117 -38.45 -14.30 -16.20
CA TRP A 117 -39.46 -15.14 -16.81
C TRP A 117 -40.51 -14.27 -17.52
N PHE A 118 -40.95 -14.71 -18.70
CA PHE A 118 -42.03 -14.05 -19.41
C PHE A 118 -42.97 -15.09 -20.07
N ALA A 119 -44.22 -14.71 -20.29
CA ALA A 119 -45.17 -15.55 -21.00
C ALA A 119 -44.92 -15.45 -22.51
N THR A 120 -44.82 -16.61 -23.17
CA THR A 120 -44.73 -16.67 -24.63
C THR A 120 -46.08 -16.28 -25.26
N GLU A 121 -46.14 -16.11 -26.61
CA GLU A 121 -47.41 -15.89 -27.30
C GLU A 121 -48.44 -16.98 -27.01
N GLN A 122 -48.00 -18.25 -26.98
CA GLN A 122 -48.84 -19.38 -26.58
C GLN A 122 -49.28 -19.28 -25.12
N GLY A 123 -48.40 -18.81 -24.23
CA GLY A 123 -48.71 -18.60 -22.82
C GLY A 123 -49.72 -17.48 -22.58
N LEU A 124 -49.74 -16.46 -23.44
CA LEU A 124 -50.74 -15.39 -23.39
C LEU A 124 -52.10 -15.82 -23.97
N ALA A 125 -52.09 -16.75 -24.91
CA ALA A 125 -53.29 -17.16 -25.64
C ALA A 125 -53.99 -18.37 -25.03
N VAL A 126 -53.28 -19.23 -24.26
CA VAL A 126 -53.83 -20.47 -23.72
C VAL A 126 -54.86 -20.19 -22.63
N ASP A 127 -55.92 -21.04 -22.56
CA ASP A 127 -56.85 -20.97 -21.44
C ASP A 127 -56.20 -21.47 -20.16
N ILE A 128 -56.13 -20.61 -19.13
CA ILE A 128 -55.58 -20.95 -17.81
C ILE A 128 -56.28 -22.18 -17.21
N ASN A 129 -57.55 -22.33 -17.46
CA ASN A 129 -58.32 -23.46 -16.93
C ASN A 129 -57.90 -24.79 -17.58
N SER A 130 -57.19 -24.79 -18.70
CA SER A 130 -56.63 -26.00 -19.29
C SER A 130 -55.51 -26.64 -18.44
N LEU A 131 -54.94 -25.90 -17.49
CA LEU A 131 -53.94 -26.36 -16.53
C LEU A 131 -54.56 -26.94 -15.25
N LYS A 132 -55.67 -27.71 -15.37
CA LYS A 132 -56.51 -28.19 -14.28
C LYS A 132 -55.76 -29.00 -13.19
N ARG A 133 -54.63 -29.59 -13.53
CA ARG A 133 -53.86 -30.47 -12.61
C ARG A 133 -52.88 -29.75 -11.69
N SER A 134 -52.67 -28.43 -11.86
CA SER A 134 -51.71 -27.69 -11.06
C SER A 134 -52.13 -26.26 -10.84
N GLN A 135 -52.58 -25.96 -9.63
CA GLN A 135 -52.92 -24.59 -9.23
C GLN A 135 -51.69 -23.68 -9.24
N LYS A 136 -50.51 -24.24 -8.94
CA LYS A 136 -49.26 -23.47 -8.97
C LYS A 136 -48.89 -22.98 -10.37
N GLN A 137 -49.10 -23.82 -11.38
CA GLN A 137 -48.90 -23.42 -12.78
C GLN A 137 -49.91 -22.36 -13.25
N GLN A 138 -51.16 -22.48 -12.79
CA GLN A 138 -52.18 -21.46 -13.08
C GLN A 138 -51.82 -20.12 -12.47
N GLN A 139 -51.40 -20.11 -11.23
CA GLN A 139 -50.94 -18.90 -10.52
C GLN A 139 -49.72 -18.28 -11.18
N ALA A 140 -48.73 -19.12 -11.56
CA ALA A 140 -47.53 -18.66 -12.22
C ALA A 140 -47.85 -18.04 -13.59
N LEU A 141 -48.68 -18.67 -14.38
CA LEU A 141 -49.09 -18.13 -15.70
C LEU A 141 -49.89 -16.84 -15.56
N ALA A 142 -50.78 -16.76 -14.58
CA ALA A 142 -51.53 -15.54 -14.30
C ALA A 142 -50.62 -14.38 -13.91
N ALA A 143 -49.61 -14.65 -13.09
CA ALA A 143 -48.62 -13.67 -12.72
C ALA A 143 -47.75 -13.20 -13.92
N LEU A 144 -47.35 -14.12 -14.80
CA LEU A 144 -46.62 -13.78 -16.02
C LEU A 144 -47.42 -12.93 -17.00
N ARG A 145 -48.72 -13.10 -17.03
CA ARG A 145 -49.61 -12.30 -17.89
C ARG A 145 -49.70 -10.84 -17.48
N GLN A 146 -49.39 -10.55 -16.19
CA GLN A 146 -49.35 -9.17 -15.69
C GLN A 146 -48.02 -8.47 -15.99
N GLY A 147 -46.99 -9.21 -16.34
CA GLY A 147 -45.67 -8.69 -16.68
C GLY A 147 -44.56 -9.70 -16.41
N LYS A 148 -43.37 -9.40 -16.88
CA LYS A 148 -42.19 -10.22 -16.63
C LYS A 148 -41.89 -10.32 -15.14
N ILE A 149 -41.36 -11.47 -14.70
CA ILE A 149 -40.99 -11.71 -13.32
C ILE A 149 -39.48 -11.93 -13.27
N TRP A 150 -38.76 -11.04 -12.56
CA TRP A 150 -37.34 -11.20 -12.35
C TRP A 150 -37.06 -12.46 -11.52
N ARG A 151 -36.04 -13.23 -11.89
CA ARG A 151 -35.73 -14.50 -11.23
C ARG A 151 -35.43 -14.32 -9.73
N HIS A 152 -34.82 -13.21 -9.33
CA HIS A 152 -34.55 -12.92 -7.92
C HIS A 152 -35.80 -12.49 -7.13
N GLN A 153 -36.90 -12.14 -7.79
CA GLN A 153 -38.19 -11.74 -7.19
C GLN A 153 -39.22 -12.89 -7.09
N VAL A 154 -38.88 -14.07 -7.62
CA VAL A 154 -39.79 -15.20 -7.63
C VAL A 154 -40.30 -15.57 -6.24
N ASP A 155 -39.40 -15.60 -5.25
CA ASP A 155 -39.75 -15.92 -3.87
C ASP A 155 -40.61 -14.81 -3.22
N GLU A 156 -40.29 -13.55 -3.48
CA GLU A 156 -41.06 -12.40 -2.93
C GLU A 156 -42.48 -12.33 -3.49
N LEU A 157 -42.65 -12.73 -4.75
CA LEU A 157 -43.94 -12.74 -5.38
C LEU A 157 -44.73 -14.04 -5.13
N GLU A 158 -44.22 -14.93 -4.31
CA GLU A 158 -44.84 -16.23 -3.97
C GLU A 158 -45.13 -17.08 -5.20
N VAL A 159 -44.32 -16.98 -6.25
CA VAL A 159 -44.44 -17.78 -7.47
C VAL A 159 -43.49 -18.97 -7.38
N SER A 160 -44.01 -20.16 -7.74
CA SER A 160 -43.17 -21.37 -7.75
C SER A 160 -42.25 -21.41 -8.98
N GLU A 161 -40.92 -21.45 -8.75
CA GLU A 161 -39.96 -21.61 -9.85
C GLU A 161 -40.12 -22.95 -10.57
N THR A 162 -40.47 -24.00 -9.84
CA THR A 162 -40.78 -25.30 -10.42
C THR A 162 -41.95 -25.21 -11.38
N ALA A 163 -42.99 -24.45 -11.03
CA ALA A 163 -44.14 -24.21 -11.91
C ALA A 163 -43.76 -23.45 -13.17
N LEU A 164 -42.87 -22.45 -13.03
CA LEU A 164 -42.34 -21.68 -14.18
C LEU A 164 -41.56 -22.58 -15.13
N GLN A 165 -40.72 -23.49 -14.61
CA GLN A 165 -40.00 -24.47 -15.41
C GLN A 165 -40.95 -25.45 -16.10
N ALA A 166 -42.01 -25.91 -15.43
CA ALA A 166 -42.99 -26.77 -16.01
C ALA A 166 -43.73 -26.09 -17.15
N LEU A 167 -44.10 -24.81 -17.01
CA LEU A 167 -44.68 -24.00 -18.07
C LEU A 167 -43.71 -23.84 -19.26
N ARG A 168 -42.44 -23.71 -19.00
CA ARG A 168 -41.41 -23.63 -20.05
C ARG A 168 -41.38 -24.88 -20.90
N LYS A 169 -41.44 -26.06 -20.28
CA LYS A 169 -41.54 -27.35 -20.98
C LYS A 169 -42.76 -27.46 -21.86
N LYS A 170 -43.86 -26.79 -21.51
CA LYS A 170 -45.10 -26.75 -22.29
C LYS A 170 -45.10 -25.64 -23.36
N GLY A 171 -44.01 -24.86 -23.44
CA GLY A 171 -43.90 -23.75 -24.38
C GLY A 171 -44.70 -22.51 -24.00
N LEU A 172 -45.17 -22.43 -22.74
CA LEU A 172 -46.01 -21.33 -22.24
C LEU A 172 -45.24 -20.22 -21.57
N SER A 173 -44.02 -20.51 -21.10
CA SER A 173 -43.10 -19.52 -20.54
C SER A 173 -41.73 -19.66 -21.17
N GLU A 174 -40.91 -18.65 -21.00
CA GLU A 174 -39.51 -18.65 -21.43
C GLU A 174 -38.67 -17.81 -20.48
N LEU A 175 -37.39 -18.11 -20.43
CA LEU A 175 -36.42 -17.39 -19.63
C LEU A 175 -35.55 -16.56 -20.57
N ALA A 176 -35.42 -15.28 -20.32
CA ALA A 176 -34.58 -14.37 -21.08
C ALA A 176 -33.68 -13.57 -20.13
N SER A 177 -32.66 -12.99 -20.68
CA SER A 177 -31.75 -12.15 -19.92
C SER A 177 -31.68 -10.75 -20.51
N GLU A 178 -31.47 -9.79 -19.62
CA GLU A 178 -31.34 -8.39 -19.94
C GLU A 178 -30.10 -7.85 -19.25
N ALA A 179 -29.35 -6.97 -19.90
CA ALA A 179 -28.26 -6.26 -19.24
C ALA A 179 -28.84 -5.43 -18.09
N PRO A 180 -28.16 -5.38 -16.91
CA PRO A 180 -28.60 -4.51 -15.83
C PRO A 180 -28.69 -3.07 -16.30
N ALA A 181 -29.75 -2.36 -15.90
CA ALA A 181 -29.89 -0.94 -16.20
C ALA A 181 -28.77 -0.18 -15.48
N LEU A 182 -28.07 0.70 -16.21
CA LEU A 182 -27.06 1.57 -15.64
C LEU A 182 -27.74 2.58 -14.71
N ASN A 183 -27.30 2.60 -13.45
CA ASN A 183 -27.79 3.57 -12.48
C ASN A 183 -26.98 4.86 -12.60
N ASP A 184 -27.58 5.90 -13.17
CA ASP A 184 -26.95 7.21 -13.28
C ASP A 184 -27.27 8.06 -12.04
N TRP A 185 -26.30 8.23 -11.17
CA TRP A 185 -26.42 9.01 -9.93
C TRP A 185 -26.38 10.51 -10.15
N ARG A 186 -25.97 10.97 -11.32
CA ARG A 186 -25.67 12.41 -11.59
C ARG A 186 -26.91 13.28 -11.47
N GLU A 187 -28.03 12.83 -11.95
CA GLU A 187 -29.30 13.57 -11.91
C GLU A 187 -29.87 13.70 -10.49
N SER A 188 -29.66 12.68 -9.65
CA SER A 188 -30.15 12.63 -8.28
C SER A 188 -29.11 13.03 -7.24
N PHE A 189 -27.94 13.50 -7.68
CA PHE A 189 -26.84 13.86 -6.77
C PHE A 189 -27.24 14.99 -5.84
N SER A 190 -27.02 14.77 -4.54
CA SER A 190 -27.21 15.77 -3.51
C SER A 190 -26.22 15.59 -2.39
N VAL A 191 -26.00 16.63 -1.61
CA VAL A 191 -25.10 16.66 -0.48
C VAL A 191 -25.93 16.76 0.79
N SER A 192 -25.59 15.96 1.80
CA SER A 192 -26.25 16.00 3.10
C SER A 192 -26.15 17.40 3.75
N GLY A 193 -27.24 17.83 4.42
CA GLY A 193 -27.31 19.13 5.07
C GLY A 193 -26.42 19.31 6.29
N ASP A 194 -25.91 18.23 6.89
CA ASP A 194 -25.10 18.25 8.09
C ASP A 194 -23.61 18.47 7.79
N ARG A 195 -23.30 19.62 7.18
CA ARG A 195 -21.92 20.01 6.88
C ARG A 195 -21.31 20.70 8.08
N LEU A 196 -20.09 20.27 8.43
CA LEU A 196 -19.25 21.05 9.34
C LEU A 196 -18.81 22.35 8.63
N ARG A 197 -18.89 23.46 9.33
CA ARG A 197 -18.41 24.71 8.81
C ARG A 197 -16.89 24.69 8.66
N LEU A 198 -16.38 24.94 7.47
CA LEU A 198 -14.96 25.02 7.20
C LEU A 198 -14.35 26.20 7.92
N ASN A 199 -13.20 26.01 8.55
CA ASN A 199 -12.40 27.13 9.03
C ASN A 199 -11.70 27.83 7.83
N THR A 200 -11.02 28.95 8.11
CA THR A 200 -10.37 29.73 7.05
C THR A 200 -9.32 28.94 6.27
N GLU A 201 -8.51 28.14 6.97
CA GLU A 201 -7.48 27.31 6.34
C GLU A 201 -8.09 26.23 5.43
N GLN A 202 -9.12 25.56 5.90
CA GLN A 202 -9.83 24.54 5.12
C GLN A 202 -10.50 25.15 3.89
N ALA A 203 -11.18 26.28 4.05
CA ALA A 203 -11.84 26.98 2.95
C ALA A 203 -10.83 27.46 1.90
N THR A 204 -9.68 27.96 2.33
CA THR A 204 -8.59 28.36 1.43
C THR A 204 -8.07 27.17 0.64
N ALA A 205 -7.88 26.03 1.30
CA ALA A 205 -7.41 24.82 0.66
C ALA A 205 -8.40 24.32 -0.41
N VAL A 206 -9.67 24.24 -0.07
CA VAL A 206 -10.73 23.81 -1.00
C VAL A 206 -10.81 24.74 -2.21
N GLY A 207 -10.77 26.05 -1.97
CA GLY A 207 -10.82 27.06 -3.05
C GLY A 207 -9.62 26.98 -3.99
N ALA A 208 -8.42 26.79 -3.46
CA ALA A 208 -7.21 26.64 -4.26
C ALA A 208 -7.26 25.41 -5.16
N ILE A 209 -7.66 24.27 -4.63
CA ILE A 209 -7.77 23.04 -5.39
C ILE A 209 -8.87 23.15 -6.45
N HIS A 210 -10.00 23.70 -6.09
CA HIS A 210 -11.13 23.87 -7.02
C HIS A 210 -10.77 24.78 -8.20
N SER A 211 -10.01 25.85 -7.98
CA SER A 211 -9.57 26.77 -9.04
C SER A 211 -8.66 26.13 -10.08
N ALA A 212 -8.01 25.01 -9.73
CA ALA A 212 -7.10 24.26 -10.59
C ALA A 212 -7.67 22.90 -11.02
N SER A 213 -8.99 22.71 -10.92
CA SER A 213 -9.63 21.39 -11.12
C SER A 213 -9.67 20.90 -12.58
N ASP A 214 -9.41 21.77 -13.55
CA ASP A 214 -9.46 21.48 -14.98
C ASP A 214 -8.12 21.05 -15.59
N HIS A 215 -7.06 21.01 -14.79
CA HIS A 215 -5.72 20.59 -15.23
C HIS A 215 -4.99 19.84 -14.12
N PHE A 216 -3.86 19.26 -14.46
CA PHE A 216 -3.02 18.59 -13.46
C PHE A 216 -2.47 19.58 -12.45
N SER A 217 -2.63 19.23 -11.18
CA SER A 217 -1.97 19.89 -10.06
C SER A 217 -1.79 18.89 -8.93
N ALA A 218 -0.65 18.91 -8.29
CA ALA A 218 -0.38 18.06 -7.13
C ALA A 218 -0.34 18.94 -5.87
N TRP A 219 -1.13 18.57 -4.88
CA TRP A 219 -1.32 19.32 -3.65
C TRP A 219 -0.93 18.48 -2.46
N LEU A 220 0.06 18.95 -1.68
CA LEU A 220 0.32 18.38 -0.37
C LEU A 220 -0.56 19.12 0.64
N LEU A 221 -1.51 18.39 1.23
CA LEU A 221 -2.33 18.88 2.33
C LEU A 221 -1.67 18.46 3.65
N ALA A 222 -0.85 19.36 4.19
CA ALA A 222 -0.10 19.13 5.42
C ALA A 222 -0.95 19.60 6.60
N GLY A 223 -1.58 18.66 7.28
CA GLY A 223 -2.48 18.98 8.38
C GLY A 223 -2.08 18.28 9.66
N VAL A 224 -1.97 19.01 10.77
CA VAL A 224 -1.76 18.41 12.08
C VAL A 224 -2.86 17.39 12.40
N THR A 225 -2.56 16.42 13.26
CA THR A 225 -3.55 15.42 13.66
C THR A 225 -4.81 16.11 14.22
N GLY A 226 -5.97 15.74 13.68
CA GLY A 226 -7.23 16.35 14.08
C GLY A 226 -7.52 17.73 13.47
N SER A 227 -6.80 18.13 12.40
CA SER A 227 -7.01 19.40 11.70
C SER A 227 -8.20 19.42 10.75
N GLY A 228 -8.84 18.27 10.53
CA GLY A 228 -9.98 18.17 9.63
C GLY A 228 -9.60 18.02 8.15
N LYS A 229 -8.53 17.30 7.84
CA LYS A 229 -8.16 16.98 6.45
C LYS A 229 -9.31 16.32 5.70
N THR A 230 -10.03 15.42 6.34
CA THR A 230 -11.15 14.70 5.72
C THR A 230 -12.25 15.66 5.25
N GLU A 231 -12.54 16.72 5.98
CA GLU A 231 -13.51 17.73 5.54
C GLU A 231 -13.06 18.47 4.27
N VAL A 232 -11.75 18.69 4.11
CA VAL A 232 -11.21 19.24 2.87
C VAL A 232 -11.42 18.24 1.73
N TYR A 233 -11.14 16.95 1.94
CA TYR A 233 -11.38 15.92 0.92
C TYR A 233 -12.85 15.89 0.51
N LEU A 234 -13.76 15.85 1.48
CA LEU A 234 -15.20 15.78 1.21
C LEU A 234 -15.68 17.02 0.46
N SER A 235 -15.18 18.21 0.81
CA SER A 235 -15.55 19.46 0.13
C SER A 235 -15.03 19.52 -1.31
N VAL A 236 -13.84 18.99 -1.56
CA VAL A 236 -13.30 18.88 -2.93
C VAL A 236 -14.12 17.87 -3.74
N LEU A 237 -14.45 16.73 -3.16
CA LEU A 237 -15.28 15.73 -3.83
C LEU A 237 -16.67 16.27 -4.18
N GLU A 238 -17.25 17.07 -3.32
CA GLU A 238 -18.54 17.73 -3.58
C GLU A 238 -18.52 18.46 -4.91
N ASN A 239 -17.49 19.27 -5.17
CA ASN A 239 -17.34 19.99 -6.42
C ASN A 239 -17.12 19.05 -7.62
N VAL A 240 -16.33 18.02 -7.44
CA VAL A 240 -16.03 17.03 -8.50
C VAL A 240 -17.28 16.24 -8.88
N LEU A 241 -18.03 15.77 -7.91
CA LEU A 241 -19.24 15.00 -8.14
C LEU A 241 -20.36 15.86 -8.74
N ALA A 242 -20.44 17.13 -8.34
CA ALA A 242 -21.39 18.08 -8.91
C ALA A 242 -21.15 18.32 -10.41
N GLN A 243 -19.93 18.16 -10.88
CA GLN A 243 -19.58 18.21 -12.31
C GLN A 243 -19.82 16.88 -13.04
N GLY A 244 -20.35 15.88 -12.36
CA GLY A 244 -20.60 14.55 -12.93
C GLY A 244 -19.37 13.68 -13.05
N LYS A 245 -18.25 14.07 -12.43
CA LYS A 245 -17.00 13.33 -12.44
C LYS A 245 -16.90 12.39 -11.24
N GLN A 246 -16.05 11.40 -11.36
CA GLN A 246 -15.81 10.40 -10.34
C GLN A 246 -14.56 10.74 -9.50
N ALA A 247 -14.45 10.14 -8.32
CA ALA A 247 -13.33 10.34 -7.42
C ALA A 247 -12.72 9.01 -6.97
N LEU A 248 -11.39 8.96 -6.88
CA LEU A 248 -10.64 7.87 -6.28
C LEU A 248 -10.03 8.37 -4.96
N VAL A 249 -10.35 7.68 -3.87
CA VAL A 249 -9.80 7.95 -2.55
C VAL A 249 -8.99 6.74 -2.11
N MET A 250 -7.69 6.92 -1.93
CA MET A 250 -6.79 5.87 -1.47
C MET A 250 -6.45 6.07 -0.02
N VAL A 251 -6.53 5.00 0.75
CA VAL A 251 -6.20 4.97 2.17
C VAL A 251 -5.29 3.78 2.46
N PRO A 252 -4.45 3.83 3.52
CA PRO A 252 -3.75 2.64 3.98
C PRO A 252 -4.76 1.58 4.43
N GLU A 253 -4.40 0.29 4.37
CA GLU A 253 -5.30 -0.80 4.79
C GLU A 253 -5.92 -0.55 6.17
N ILE A 254 -5.14 -0.06 7.11
CA ILE A 254 -5.57 0.24 8.48
C ILE A 254 -6.48 1.47 8.54
N GLY A 255 -6.43 2.34 7.54
CA GLY A 255 -7.29 3.52 7.42
C GLY A 255 -8.67 3.23 6.84
N LEU A 256 -8.87 2.03 6.30
CA LEU A 256 -10.15 1.62 5.70
C LEU A 256 -11.10 1.09 6.77
N THR A 257 -11.56 1.97 7.64
CA THR A 257 -12.47 1.65 8.75
C THR A 257 -13.93 1.88 8.35
N PRO A 258 -14.89 1.21 9.00
CA PRO A 258 -16.31 1.50 8.79
C PRO A 258 -16.66 2.97 9.02
N GLN A 259 -16.00 3.63 9.97
CA GLN A 259 -16.21 5.05 10.27
C GLN A 259 -15.77 5.95 9.11
N THR A 260 -14.61 5.66 8.51
CA THR A 260 -14.12 6.39 7.35
C THR A 260 -15.07 6.26 6.17
N ILE A 261 -15.49 5.03 5.86
CA ILE A 261 -16.43 4.74 4.78
C ILE A 261 -17.76 5.45 5.01
N ALA A 262 -18.28 5.39 6.24
CA ALA A 262 -19.54 6.01 6.62
C ALA A 262 -19.55 7.52 6.39
N ARG A 263 -18.43 8.21 6.65
CA ARG A 263 -18.33 9.66 6.42
C ARG A 263 -18.59 10.03 4.96
N PHE A 264 -18.08 9.24 4.01
CA PHE A 264 -18.32 9.47 2.58
C PHE A 264 -19.76 9.14 2.19
N ARG A 265 -20.29 8.02 2.68
CA ARG A 265 -21.67 7.59 2.38
C ARG A 265 -22.72 8.52 2.96
N GLU A 266 -22.49 9.06 4.13
CA GLU A 266 -23.41 10.00 4.78
C GLU A 266 -23.39 11.39 4.14
N ARG A 267 -22.23 11.81 3.63
CA ARG A 267 -22.07 13.12 3.02
C ARG A 267 -22.78 13.24 1.67
N PHE A 268 -22.77 12.17 0.87
CA PHE A 268 -23.22 12.23 -0.52
C PHE A 268 -24.32 11.23 -0.78
N ASN A 269 -25.36 11.66 -1.49
CA ASN A 269 -26.33 10.78 -2.12
C ASN A 269 -25.76 10.32 -3.47
N ALA A 270 -24.76 9.45 -3.42
CA ALA A 270 -24.07 8.92 -4.59
C ALA A 270 -23.42 7.57 -4.24
N PRO A 271 -23.30 6.65 -5.20
CA PRO A 271 -22.75 5.32 -4.94
C PRO A 271 -21.26 5.38 -4.57
N VAL A 272 -20.92 4.78 -3.43
CA VAL A 272 -19.56 4.61 -2.94
C VAL A 272 -19.21 3.13 -2.98
N GLU A 273 -18.22 2.78 -3.78
CA GLU A 273 -17.67 1.44 -3.85
C GLU A 273 -16.37 1.36 -3.03
N VAL A 274 -16.20 0.25 -2.33
CA VAL A 274 -15.04 0.03 -1.47
C VAL A 274 -14.26 -1.17 -1.97
N LEU A 275 -12.96 -0.97 -2.25
CA LEU A 275 -12.05 -2.03 -2.69
C LEU A 275 -11.08 -2.37 -1.56
N HIS A 276 -11.28 -3.54 -0.95
CA HIS A 276 -10.43 -4.04 0.14
C HIS A 276 -10.17 -5.54 -0.01
N SER A 277 -9.22 -6.06 0.76
CA SER A 277 -8.78 -7.45 0.69
C SER A 277 -9.84 -8.47 1.14
N GLY A 278 -10.87 -8.03 1.89
CA GLY A 278 -11.96 -8.89 2.36
C GLY A 278 -13.07 -9.16 1.35
N LEU A 279 -13.06 -8.49 0.19
CA LEU A 279 -14.03 -8.74 -0.87
C LEU A 279 -13.76 -10.08 -1.55
N ASN A 280 -14.83 -10.81 -1.88
CA ASN A 280 -14.70 -11.96 -2.76
C ASN A 280 -14.46 -11.52 -4.21
N ASP A 281 -14.11 -12.46 -5.08
CA ASP A 281 -13.73 -12.15 -6.46
C ASP A 281 -14.90 -11.53 -7.25
N SER A 282 -16.12 -11.98 -7.01
CA SER A 282 -17.33 -11.46 -7.66
C SER A 282 -17.64 -10.02 -7.25
N GLU A 283 -17.56 -9.73 -5.95
CA GLU A 283 -17.75 -8.38 -5.41
C GLU A 283 -16.70 -7.41 -5.95
N ARG A 284 -15.45 -7.85 -6.03
CA ARG A 284 -14.34 -7.04 -6.55
C ARG A 284 -14.54 -6.71 -8.02
N LEU A 285 -14.94 -7.70 -8.83
CA LEU A 285 -15.26 -7.48 -10.24
C LEU A 285 -16.43 -6.51 -10.41
N SER A 286 -17.47 -6.66 -9.60
CA SER A 286 -18.63 -5.77 -9.64
C SER A 286 -18.25 -4.32 -9.35
N ALA A 287 -17.47 -4.07 -8.32
CA ALA A 287 -17.00 -2.72 -7.98
C ALA A 287 -16.13 -2.12 -9.11
N TRP A 288 -15.25 -2.92 -9.68
CA TRP A 288 -14.38 -2.54 -10.80
C TRP A 288 -15.20 -2.14 -12.04
N LEU A 289 -16.21 -2.93 -12.37
CA LEU A 289 -17.12 -2.64 -13.52
C LEU A 289 -17.97 -1.38 -13.28
N LYS A 290 -18.46 -1.17 -12.06
CA LYS A 290 -19.23 0.03 -11.72
C LYS A 290 -18.40 1.29 -11.85
N ALA A 291 -17.12 1.24 -11.46
CA ALA A 291 -16.20 2.35 -11.67
C ALA A 291 -15.99 2.61 -13.17
N LYS A 292 -15.71 1.57 -13.94
CA LYS A 292 -15.47 1.65 -15.38
C LYS A 292 -16.67 2.21 -16.14
N ASN A 293 -17.87 1.83 -15.76
CA ASN A 293 -19.11 2.27 -16.40
C ASN A 293 -19.61 3.63 -15.91
N GLY A 294 -19.00 4.21 -14.89
CA GLY A 294 -19.40 5.49 -14.31
C GLY A 294 -20.53 5.39 -13.29
N GLU A 295 -20.96 4.18 -12.93
CA GLU A 295 -22.00 3.95 -11.91
C GLU A 295 -21.50 4.24 -10.49
N ALA A 296 -20.23 4.00 -10.21
CA ALA A 296 -19.61 4.39 -8.95
C ALA A 296 -19.22 5.86 -9.01
N ALA A 297 -19.68 6.66 -8.06
CA ALA A 297 -19.27 8.07 -7.94
C ALA A 297 -17.92 8.17 -7.26
N ILE A 298 -17.72 7.39 -6.21
CA ILE A 298 -16.51 7.38 -5.39
C ILE A 298 -16.05 5.93 -5.26
N VAL A 299 -14.76 5.71 -5.47
CA VAL A 299 -14.10 4.45 -5.12
C VAL A 299 -13.14 4.75 -3.97
N ILE A 300 -13.31 4.05 -2.85
CA ILE A 300 -12.39 4.09 -1.73
C ILE A 300 -11.64 2.77 -1.71
N GLY A 301 -10.33 2.81 -1.71
CA GLY A 301 -9.56 1.58 -1.71
C GLY A 301 -8.15 1.75 -1.20
N THR A 302 -7.48 0.62 -1.06
CA THR A 302 -6.08 0.54 -0.68
C THR A 302 -5.18 0.60 -1.91
N ARG A 303 -3.92 0.26 -1.77
CA ARG A 303 -2.89 0.38 -2.82
C ARG A 303 -3.34 -0.06 -4.21
N SER A 304 -3.96 -1.22 -4.35
CA SER A 304 -4.34 -1.77 -5.64
C SER A 304 -5.50 -1.05 -6.33
N SER A 305 -6.25 -0.22 -5.61
CA SER A 305 -7.35 0.56 -6.18
C SER A 305 -6.86 1.60 -7.20
N LEU A 306 -5.57 1.91 -7.19
CA LEU A 306 -4.92 2.78 -8.16
C LEU A 306 -5.19 2.36 -9.62
N PHE A 307 -5.34 1.07 -9.88
CA PHE A 307 -5.50 0.53 -11.23
C PHE A 307 -6.96 0.43 -11.67
N THR A 308 -7.88 0.88 -10.86
CA THR A 308 -9.31 0.89 -11.18
C THR A 308 -9.56 1.79 -12.40
N PRO A 309 -10.22 1.30 -13.44
CA PRO A 309 -10.61 2.15 -14.56
C PRO A 309 -11.81 2.99 -14.18
N PHE A 310 -11.82 4.25 -14.62
CA PHE A 310 -12.96 5.15 -14.44
C PHE A 310 -13.43 5.66 -15.78
N LYS A 311 -14.70 5.90 -15.89
CA LYS A 311 -15.28 6.53 -17.08
C LYS A 311 -14.86 8.00 -17.17
N ASN A 312 -14.90 8.72 -16.06
CA ASN A 312 -14.55 10.14 -15.99
C ASN A 312 -14.03 10.51 -14.60
N LEU A 313 -12.76 10.21 -14.36
CA LEU A 313 -12.11 10.52 -13.09
C LEU A 313 -11.82 12.02 -13.00
N GLY A 314 -12.16 12.65 -11.88
CA GLY A 314 -11.97 14.08 -11.66
C GLY A 314 -10.96 14.44 -10.59
N VAL A 315 -10.64 13.54 -9.68
CA VAL A 315 -9.68 13.79 -8.60
C VAL A 315 -9.15 12.47 -8.03
N ILE A 316 -7.92 12.49 -7.58
CA ILE A 316 -7.33 11.41 -6.79
C ILE A 316 -6.95 12.00 -5.42
N VAL A 317 -7.36 11.33 -4.36
CA VAL A 317 -6.98 11.66 -2.98
C VAL A 317 -6.18 10.50 -2.41
N ILE A 318 -5.02 10.78 -1.84
CA ILE A 318 -4.22 9.80 -1.10
C ILE A 318 -4.10 10.30 0.34
N ASP A 319 -4.79 9.63 1.25
CA ASP A 319 -4.69 9.92 2.67
C ASP A 319 -3.49 9.19 3.26
N GLU A 320 -2.87 9.79 4.29
CA GLU A 320 -1.66 9.27 4.91
C GLU A 320 -0.59 8.91 3.86
N GLU A 321 -0.23 9.88 3.00
CA GLU A 321 0.62 9.67 1.82
C GLU A 321 2.02 9.16 2.15
N HIS A 322 2.48 9.39 3.39
CA HIS A 322 3.76 8.93 3.89
C HIS A 322 3.80 7.42 4.19
N ASP A 323 2.64 6.76 4.20
CA ASP A 323 2.53 5.38 4.68
C ASP A 323 3.33 4.41 3.80
N SER A 324 4.14 3.58 4.44
CA SER A 324 4.97 2.60 3.75
C SER A 324 4.18 1.51 3.04
N SER A 325 2.91 1.30 3.40
CA SER A 325 2.06 0.29 2.75
C SER A 325 1.70 0.63 1.30
N TYR A 326 1.91 1.88 0.87
CA TYR A 326 1.73 2.24 -0.54
C TYR A 326 2.83 1.69 -1.46
N LYS A 327 3.96 1.28 -0.92
CA LYS A 327 4.99 0.55 -1.67
C LYS A 327 4.75 -0.95 -1.53
N GLN A 328 4.51 -1.64 -2.65
CA GLN A 328 4.39 -3.09 -2.65
C GLN A 328 5.76 -3.73 -2.44
N GLN A 329 5.86 -4.68 -1.52
CA GLN A 329 7.12 -5.30 -1.13
C GLN A 329 7.33 -6.71 -1.72
N GLU A 330 6.32 -7.24 -2.39
CA GLU A 330 6.37 -8.56 -3.02
C GLU A 330 5.96 -8.48 -4.48
N GLY A 331 6.54 -9.30 -5.31
CA GLY A 331 6.27 -9.32 -6.74
C GLY A 331 6.66 -8.02 -7.41
N TRP A 332 5.72 -7.37 -8.05
CA TRP A 332 5.91 -6.06 -8.67
C TRP A 332 5.97 -4.97 -7.59
N ARG A 333 7.16 -4.40 -7.38
CA ARG A 333 7.46 -3.46 -6.28
C ARG A 333 7.21 -2.00 -6.68
N TYR A 334 5.98 -1.69 -7.05
CA TYR A 334 5.58 -0.32 -7.38
C TYR A 334 5.24 0.49 -6.13
N HIS A 335 5.36 1.81 -6.26
CA HIS A 335 4.90 2.76 -5.24
C HIS A 335 3.59 3.40 -5.71
N ALA A 336 2.49 3.07 -5.04
CA ALA A 336 1.17 3.52 -5.46
C ALA A 336 1.03 5.05 -5.44
N ARG A 337 1.65 5.73 -4.47
CA ARG A 337 1.65 7.20 -4.42
C ARG A 337 2.27 7.80 -5.68
N ASP A 338 3.43 7.32 -6.08
CA ASP A 338 4.14 7.87 -7.24
C ASP A 338 3.41 7.57 -8.54
N LEU A 339 2.85 6.37 -8.68
CA LEU A 339 2.03 6.02 -9.84
C LEU A 339 0.71 6.80 -9.88
N ALA A 340 0.14 7.14 -8.73
CA ALA A 340 -1.07 7.96 -8.67
C ALA A 340 -0.80 9.38 -9.16
N VAL A 341 0.34 9.96 -8.83
CA VAL A 341 0.75 11.28 -9.36
C VAL A 341 0.92 11.21 -10.87
N TYR A 342 1.57 10.14 -11.37
CA TYR A 342 1.71 9.93 -12.82
C TYR A 342 0.33 9.83 -13.49
N ARG A 343 -0.59 9.07 -12.91
CA ARG A 343 -1.96 8.92 -13.42
C ARG A 343 -2.70 10.26 -13.45
N ALA A 344 -2.62 11.03 -12.38
CA ALA A 344 -3.25 12.34 -12.30
C ALA A 344 -2.72 13.28 -13.39
N HIS A 345 -1.42 13.27 -13.63
CA HIS A 345 -0.80 14.04 -14.71
C HIS A 345 -1.29 13.56 -16.09
N SER A 346 -1.33 12.27 -16.32
CA SER A 346 -1.81 11.69 -17.58
C SER A 346 -3.27 12.05 -17.88
N GLU A 347 -4.12 12.04 -16.85
CA GLU A 347 -5.54 12.37 -16.97
C GLU A 347 -5.84 13.86 -16.80
N GLN A 348 -4.84 14.68 -16.53
CA GLN A 348 -4.97 16.14 -16.32
C GLN A 348 -6.00 16.49 -15.26
N ILE A 349 -5.85 15.86 -14.09
CA ILE A 349 -6.71 16.06 -12.91
C ILE A 349 -5.87 16.39 -11.69
N PRO A 350 -6.46 17.05 -10.68
CA PRO A 350 -5.77 17.30 -9.43
C PRO A 350 -5.58 16.01 -8.61
N ILE A 351 -4.48 15.97 -7.87
CA ILE A 351 -4.22 14.95 -6.86
C ILE A 351 -3.92 15.63 -5.53
N ILE A 352 -4.51 15.10 -4.46
CA ILE A 352 -4.32 15.59 -3.09
C ILE A 352 -3.57 14.51 -2.32
N LEU A 353 -2.41 14.88 -1.78
CA LEU A 353 -1.60 14.04 -0.90
C LEU A 353 -1.76 14.59 0.51
N GLY A 354 -2.48 13.86 1.38
CA GLY A 354 -2.76 14.30 2.74
C GLY A 354 -1.87 13.60 3.75
N SER A 355 -1.29 14.35 4.68
CA SER A 355 -0.51 13.79 5.78
C SER A 355 -0.24 14.83 6.86
N ALA A 356 -0.26 14.39 8.13
CA ALA A 356 0.28 15.18 9.23
C ALA A 356 1.82 15.13 9.26
N THR A 357 2.39 14.10 8.66
CA THR A 357 3.83 13.83 8.65
C THR A 357 4.28 13.48 7.24
N PRO A 358 4.32 14.47 6.33
CA PRO A 358 4.62 14.20 4.93
C PRO A 358 5.97 13.50 4.71
N ALA A 359 6.02 12.63 3.73
CA ALA A 359 7.26 11.99 3.31
C ALA A 359 8.28 13.05 2.86
N LEU A 360 9.55 12.80 3.13
CA LEU A 360 10.61 13.75 2.78
C LEU A 360 10.71 13.96 1.26
N GLU A 361 10.47 12.93 0.47
CA GLU A 361 10.41 13.02 -0.99
C GLU A 361 9.29 13.98 -1.45
N THR A 362 8.15 13.92 -0.82
CA THR A 362 7.01 14.82 -1.11
C THR A 362 7.35 16.27 -0.75
N LEU A 363 7.94 16.48 0.42
CA LEU A 363 8.40 17.80 0.84
C LEU A 363 9.47 18.37 -0.10
N HIS A 364 10.36 17.52 -0.59
CA HIS A 364 11.34 17.92 -1.58
C HIS A 364 10.66 18.39 -2.89
N ASN A 365 9.64 17.67 -3.34
CA ASN A 365 8.87 18.07 -4.53
C ASN A 365 8.14 19.40 -4.33
N VAL A 366 7.68 19.70 -3.12
CA VAL A 366 7.13 21.03 -2.78
C VAL A 366 8.21 22.11 -2.92
N ARG A 367 9.41 21.87 -2.40
CA ARG A 367 10.55 22.81 -2.52
C ARG A 367 10.97 23.03 -3.95
N GLN A 368 10.90 22.00 -4.78
CA GLN A 368 11.20 22.07 -6.22
C GLN A 368 10.06 22.71 -7.02
N ARG A 369 9.00 23.14 -6.37
CA ARG A 369 7.79 23.74 -6.99
C ARG A 369 7.06 22.82 -7.96
N LYS A 370 7.27 21.51 -7.82
CA LYS A 370 6.51 20.50 -8.55
C LYS A 370 5.14 20.26 -7.92
N TYR A 371 5.05 20.42 -6.61
CA TYR A 371 3.83 20.29 -5.83
C TYR A 371 3.53 21.59 -5.10
N HIS A 372 2.25 21.90 -4.92
CA HIS A 372 1.77 22.98 -4.07
C HIS A 372 1.55 22.49 -2.65
N MET A 373 1.71 23.36 -1.67
CA MET A 373 1.51 23.00 -0.28
C MET A 373 0.38 23.81 0.34
N LEU A 374 -0.53 23.12 1.01
CA LEU A 374 -1.61 23.72 1.80
C LEU A 374 -1.46 23.23 3.24
N ARG A 375 -1.50 24.16 4.20
CA ARG A 375 -1.30 23.84 5.61
C ARG A 375 -2.60 24.00 6.39
N LEU A 376 -2.89 23.00 7.23
CA LEU A 376 -3.95 23.06 8.24
C LEU A 376 -3.27 22.98 9.62
N THR A 377 -3.15 24.11 10.29
CA THR A 377 -2.41 24.21 11.55
C THR A 377 -3.29 24.16 12.79
N ARG A 378 -4.62 24.34 12.62
CA ARG A 378 -5.56 24.36 13.72
C ARG A 378 -6.12 22.98 13.99
N ARG A 379 -6.05 22.55 15.27
CA ARG A 379 -6.70 21.33 15.71
C ARG A 379 -8.20 21.58 15.94
N ALA A 380 -9.04 20.63 15.52
CA ALA A 380 -10.43 20.60 15.85
C ALA A 380 -10.58 20.15 17.32
N GLY A 381 -11.32 20.90 18.15
CA GLY A 381 -11.63 20.54 19.54
C GLY A 381 -10.61 21.05 20.55
N ASN A 382 -10.88 20.71 21.85
CA ASN A 382 -10.12 21.16 23.01
C ASN A 382 -9.06 20.15 23.47
N ALA A 383 -8.46 19.40 22.55
CA ALA A 383 -7.43 18.41 22.89
C ALA A 383 -6.17 19.11 23.40
N ARG A 384 -5.75 18.76 24.63
CA ARG A 384 -4.49 19.24 25.20
C ARG A 384 -3.32 18.46 24.60
N PRO A 385 -2.17 19.12 24.32
CA PRO A 385 -0.98 18.39 23.90
C PRO A 385 -0.52 17.44 25.02
N ALA A 386 0.00 16.27 24.63
CA ALA A 386 0.55 15.31 25.58
C ALA A 386 1.82 15.87 26.26
N ILE A 387 2.00 15.53 27.53
CA ILE A 387 3.24 15.85 28.25
C ILE A 387 4.33 14.90 27.78
N GLN A 388 5.49 15.43 27.41
CA GLN A 388 6.61 14.65 26.92
C GLN A 388 7.66 14.47 27.99
N HIS A 389 8.20 13.25 28.09
CA HIS A 389 9.31 12.93 28.97
C HIS A 389 10.38 12.16 28.18
N VAL A 390 11.62 12.58 28.32
CA VAL A 390 12.76 11.86 27.75
C VAL A 390 13.56 11.27 28.89
N LEU A 391 13.71 9.95 28.90
CA LEU A 391 14.46 9.23 29.92
C LEU A 391 15.83 8.83 29.36
N ASP A 392 16.89 9.17 30.10
CA ASP A 392 18.26 8.78 29.77
C ASP A 392 18.51 7.37 30.29
N LEU A 393 18.82 6.45 29.40
CA LEU A 393 19.09 5.05 29.72
C LEU A 393 20.52 4.79 30.21
N LYS A 394 21.44 5.76 30.04
CA LYS A 394 22.85 5.54 30.37
C LYS A 394 23.03 5.14 31.83
N GLY A 395 23.66 3.99 32.05
CA GLY A 395 23.93 3.47 33.37
C GLY A 395 22.73 3.06 34.22
N GLN A 396 21.53 3.10 33.68
CA GLN A 396 20.30 2.70 34.38
C GLN A 396 20.22 1.18 34.51
N GLN A 397 19.71 0.71 35.65
CA GLN A 397 19.36 -0.71 35.80
C GLN A 397 18.00 -0.95 35.15
N VAL A 398 18.05 -1.31 33.89
CA VAL A 398 16.79 -1.59 33.13
C VAL A 398 16.22 -2.94 33.53
N GLN A 399 14.89 -3.00 33.60
CA GLN A 399 14.11 -4.21 33.86
C GLN A 399 13.23 -4.47 32.65
N ALA A 400 13.36 -5.63 32.03
CA ALA A 400 12.69 -5.94 30.77
C ALA A 400 13.02 -4.94 29.66
N GLY A 401 14.20 -4.32 29.67
CA GLY A 401 14.57 -3.26 28.75
C GLY A 401 13.95 -1.89 29.04
N LEU A 402 13.22 -1.76 30.15
CA LEU A 402 12.53 -0.53 30.54
C LEU A 402 13.27 0.18 31.68
N ALA A 403 13.38 1.50 31.59
CA ALA A 403 13.90 2.33 32.65
C ALA A 403 12.98 2.24 33.89
N PRO A 404 13.55 2.27 35.13
CA PRO A 404 12.74 2.23 36.34
C PRO A 404 11.68 3.33 36.41
N ALA A 405 11.98 4.53 35.94
CA ALA A 405 11.03 5.65 35.87
C ALA A 405 9.84 5.35 34.95
N LEU A 406 10.05 4.66 33.86
CA LEU A 406 8.96 4.26 32.95
C LEU A 406 8.06 3.22 33.61
N ILE A 407 8.61 2.22 34.26
CA ILE A 407 7.83 1.21 35.01
C ILE A 407 6.97 1.87 36.08
N SER A 408 7.54 2.83 36.80
CA SER A 408 6.80 3.58 37.81
C SER A 408 5.62 4.36 37.22
N ARG A 409 5.83 5.03 36.10
CA ARG A 409 4.76 5.76 35.38
C ARG A 409 3.69 4.82 34.86
N MET A 410 4.07 3.68 34.32
CA MET A 410 3.12 2.65 33.86
C MET A 410 2.23 2.20 35.00
N ARG A 411 2.79 1.93 36.19
CA ARG A 411 2.01 1.55 37.37
C ARG A 411 0.99 2.61 37.75
N GLN A 412 1.36 3.88 37.72
CA GLN A 412 0.43 4.98 38.04
C GLN A 412 -0.75 5.01 37.10
N HIS A 413 -0.51 4.91 35.78
CA HIS A 413 -1.58 4.91 34.79
C HIS A 413 -2.47 3.68 34.89
N LEU A 414 -1.88 2.51 35.09
CA LEU A 414 -2.61 1.25 35.20
C LEU A 414 -3.44 1.17 36.48
N GLN A 415 -2.93 1.69 37.60
CA GLN A 415 -3.67 1.78 38.87
C GLN A 415 -4.88 2.73 38.79
N ALA A 416 -4.78 3.74 37.94
CA ALA A 416 -5.91 4.64 37.67
C ALA A 416 -6.94 4.04 36.70
N GLY A 417 -6.78 2.79 36.30
CA GLY A 417 -7.66 2.11 35.35
C GLY A 417 -7.45 2.45 33.91
N ASN A 418 -6.36 3.12 33.59
CA ASN A 418 -6.01 3.52 32.23
C ASN A 418 -5.14 2.50 31.51
N GLN A 419 -4.92 2.72 30.24
CA GLN A 419 -4.13 1.85 29.36
C GLN A 419 -2.80 2.50 28.99
N ALA A 420 -1.80 1.67 28.72
CA ALA A 420 -0.49 2.08 28.26
C ALA A 420 -0.14 1.36 26.96
N ILE A 421 0.43 2.08 26.01
CA ILE A 421 0.97 1.51 24.76
C ILE A 421 2.49 1.60 24.79
N LEU A 422 3.14 0.48 24.50
CA LEU A 422 4.57 0.39 24.31
C LEU A 422 4.88 0.16 22.83
N PHE A 423 5.54 1.12 22.20
CA PHE A 423 5.94 1.02 20.80
C PHE A 423 7.38 0.53 20.68
N LEU A 424 7.54 -0.50 19.84
CA LEU A 424 8.85 -1.01 19.42
C LEU A 424 9.01 -0.82 17.92
N ASN A 425 10.24 -0.60 17.47
CA ASN A 425 10.54 -0.72 16.05
C ASN A 425 10.38 -2.19 15.64
N ARG A 426 9.97 -2.40 14.39
CA ARG A 426 10.01 -3.71 13.79
C ARG A 426 11.40 -4.30 13.98
N ARG A 427 11.42 -5.58 14.39
CA ARG A 427 12.58 -6.44 14.56
C ARG A 427 13.88 -5.77 14.12
N GLY A 428 14.78 -5.50 15.06
CA GLY A 428 16.05 -4.82 14.82
C GLY A 428 16.90 -5.57 13.81
N PHE A 429 16.65 -5.30 12.55
CA PHE A 429 17.52 -5.75 11.50
C PHE A 429 18.72 -4.82 11.46
N ALA A 430 19.91 -5.37 11.61
CA ALA A 430 21.15 -4.62 11.57
C ALA A 430 21.27 -3.55 12.68
N PRO A 431 21.22 -3.94 13.95
CA PRO A 431 21.33 -3.00 15.04
C PRO A 431 22.71 -2.37 15.10
N ALA A 432 22.77 -1.13 15.56
CA ALA A 432 24.01 -0.50 15.97
C ALA A 432 24.52 -1.15 17.26
N LEU A 433 25.80 -1.03 17.52
CA LEU A 433 26.41 -1.46 18.77
C LEU A 433 26.70 -0.25 19.65
N LEU A 434 26.23 -0.26 20.90
CA LEU A 434 26.42 0.85 21.82
C LEU A 434 26.90 0.40 23.21
N CYS A 435 27.46 1.32 23.94
CA CYS A 435 27.79 1.13 25.34
C CYS A 435 26.62 1.59 26.21
N HIS A 436 26.07 0.70 27.02
CA HIS A 436 24.97 1.03 27.92
C HIS A 436 25.37 2.09 28.99
N ASP A 437 26.62 2.09 29.45
CA ASP A 437 27.02 2.96 30.52
C ASP A 437 27.32 4.39 30.09
N CYS A 438 27.92 4.61 28.92
CA CYS A 438 28.28 5.96 28.46
C CYS A 438 27.59 6.41 27.16
N GLY A 439 26.90 5.51 26.47
CA GLY A 439 26.25 5.82 25.23
C GLY A 439 27.15 5.82 23.99
N TRP A 440 28.40 5.38 24.11
CA TRP A 440 29.26 5.25 22.94
C TRP A 440 28.65 4.39 21.87
N ILE A 441 28.78 4.81 20.61
CA ILE A 441 28.29 4.06 19.45
C ILE A 441 29.42 3.75 18.50
N ALA A 442 29.46 2.52 18.00
CA ALA A 442 30.46 2.10 17.04
C ALA A 442 30.27 2.81 15.69
N GLU A 443 31.20 3.69 15.34
CA GLU A 443 31.21 4.43 14.08
C GLU A 443 32.27 3.91 13.13
N CYS A 444 32.00 3.92 11.83
CA CYS A 444 33.02 3.60 10.84
C CYS A 444 34.03 4.73 10.74
N PRO A 445 35.34 4.44 10.90
CA PRO A 445 36.38 5.48 10.83
C PRO A 445 36.59 6.05 9.43
N ARG A 446 36.09 5.37 8.40
CA ARG A 446 36.22 5.78 6.99
C ARG A 446 35.01 6.57 6.48
N CYS A 447 33.87 6.44 7.16
CA CYS A 447 32.60 7.03 6.77
C CYS A 447 31.95 7.69 7.98
N ASP A 448 31.04 8.62 7.77
CA ASP A 448 30.20 9.19 8.83
C ASP A 448 28.97 8.33 9.11
N HIS A 449 29.12 7.01 8.97
CA HIS A 449 28.07 6.04 9.20
C HIS A 449 28.36 5.17 10.41
N TYR A 450 27.30 4.69 11.06
CA TYR A 450 27.40 3.76 12.17
C TYR A 450 27.64 2.34 11.67
N TYR A 451 28.45 1.57 12.40
CA TYR A 451 28.61 0.16 12.13
C TYR A 451 27.33 -0.59 12.43
N THR A 452 27.05 -1.61 11.62
CA THR A 452 26.01 -2.58 11.87
C THR A 452 26.61 -3.81 12.56
N PHE A 453 25.98 -4.25 13.66
CA PHE A 453 26.36 -5.46 14.37
C PHE A 453 25.72 -6.68 13.73
N HIS A 454 26.56 -7.63 13.31
CA HIS A 454 26.14 -8.92 12.78
C HIS A 454 26.34 -10.00 13.83
N GLN A 455 25.26 -10.46 14.48
CA GLN A 455 25.29 -11.35 15.62
C GLN A 455 25.87 -12.73 15.29
N ALA A 456 25.52 -13.30 14.15
CA ALA A 456 25.95 -14.64 13.75
C ALA A 456 27.47 -14.76 13.61
N GLN A 457 28.11 -13.70 13.12
CA GLN A 457 29.55 -13.64 12.86
C GLN A 457 30.30 -12.86 13.95
N ARG A 458 29.56 -12.20 14.84
CA ARG A 458 30.09 -11.35 15.93
C ARG A 458 31.13 -10.33 15.45
N HIS A 459 30.77 -9.62 14.37
CA HIS A 459 31.61 -8.55 13.86
C HIS A 459 30.79 -7.32 13.50
N LEU A 460 31.47 -6.19 13.31
CA LEU A 460 30.90 -4.93 12.86
C LEU A 460 31.18 -4.74 11.37
N ARG A 461 30.20 -4.27 10.63
CA ARG A 461 30.34 -4.00 9.20
C ARG A 461 29.70 -2.65 8.87
N CYS A 462 30.40 -1.84 8.09
CA CYS A 462 29.83 -0.61 7.55
C CYS A 462 29.05 -0.92 6.28
N HIS A 463 27.76 -0.62 6.27
CA HIS A 463 26.90 -0.82 5.09
C HIS A 463 27.06 0.26 4.01
N HIS A 464 28.00 1.20 4.21
CA HIS A 464 28.34 2.21 3.22
C HIS A 464 29.64 1.89 2.46
N CYS A 465 30.69 1.47 3.17
CA CYS A 465 32.00 1.21 2.55
C CYS A 465 32.50 -0.23 2.71
N ASP A 466 31.71 -1.10 3.35
CA ASP A 466 32.03 -2.50 3.65
C ASP A 466 33.24 -2.71 4.58
N SER A 467 33.72 -1.68 5.27
CA SER A 467 34.71 -1.82 6.30
C SER A 467 34.25 -2.79 7.39
N GLN A 468 35.10 -3.70 7.82
CA GLN A 468 34.79 -4.70 8.85
C GLN A 468 35.71 -4.54 10.03
N ARG A 469 35.18 -4.84 11.22
CA ARG A 469 35.88 -4.70 12.48
C ARG A 469 35.37 -5.76 13.47
N PRO A 470 36.26 -6.33 14.32
CA PRO A 470 35.80 -7.17 15.42
C PRO A 470 35.07 -6.33 16.47
N VAL A 471 34.16 -6.96 17.21
CA VAL A 471 33.49 -6.32 18.35
C VAL A 471 34.51 -6.05 19.43
N PRO A 472 34.65 -4.79 19.94
CA PRO A 472 35.56 -4.49 21.03
C PRO A 472 35.12 -5.21 22.32
N ARG A 473 36.07 -5.65 23.11
CA ARG A 473 35.80 -6.30 24.41
C ARG A 473 35.36 -5.32 25.47
N GLN A 474 35.87 -4.09 25.38
CA GLN A 474 35.56 -3.00 26.28
C GLN A 474 35.22 -1.75 25.47
N CYS A 475 34.37 -0.89 26.05
CA CYS A 475 34.06 0.38 25.43
C CYS A 475 35.31 1.23 25.22
N PRO A 476 35.61 1.67 24.00
CA PRO A 476 36.76 2.53 23.74
C PRO A 476 36.69 3.88 24.46
N SER A 477 35.50 4.32 24.85
CA SER A 477 35.29 5.60 25.52
C SER A 477 35.38 5.52 27.05
N CYS A 478 34.72 4.54 27.69
CA CYS A 478 34.64 4.47 29.16
C CYS A 478 35.19 3.18 29.76
N GLY A 479 35.62 2.22 28.96
CA GLY A 479 36.16 0.94 29.44
C GLY A 479 35.12 -0.07 29.92
N SER A 480 33.84 0.23 29.87
CA SER A 480 32.79 -0.69 30.29
C SER A 480 32.70 -1.93 29.38
N THR A 481 32.32 -3.06 29.99
CA THR A 481 32.06 -4.30 29.26
C THR A 481 30.59 -4.40 28.80
N HIS A 482 29.73 -3.46 29.17
CA HIS A 482 28.31 -3.42 28.79
C HIS A 482 28.09 -2.87 27.37
N ILE A 483 28.69 -3.52 26.40
CA ILE A 483 28.49 -3.20 24.98
C ILE A 483 27.40 -4.11 24.47
N VAL A 484 26.29 -3.51 23.98
CA VAL A 484 25.06 -4.23 23.61
C VAL A 484 24.57 -3.80 22.25
N PRO A 485 23.95 -4.71 21.50
CA PRO A 485 23.20 -4.32 20.31
C PRO A 485 21.94 -3.56 20.70
N VAL A 486 21.54 -2.61 19.88
CA VAL A 486 20.30 -1.83 20.08
C VAL A 486 19.11 -2.65 19.61
N GLY A 487 18.04 -2.71 20.41
CA GLY A 487 16.75 -3.23 20.02
C GLY A 487 16.21 -4.35 20.90
N LEU A 488 14.88 -4.35 21.06
CA LEU A 488 14.11 -5.35 21.78
C LEU A 488 13.05 -5.95 20.86
N GLY A 489 12.83 -7.27 20.93
CA GLY A 489 11.73 -7.95 20.23
C GLY A 489 10.42 -7.87 21.00
N THR A 490 9.30 -7.78 20.30
CA THR A 490 7.94 -7.70 20.90
C THR A 490 7.60 -8.92 21.75
N GLU A 491 7.99 -10.13 21.33
CA GLU A 491 7.74 -11.37 22.09
C GLU A 491 8.51 -11.40 23.41
N GLN A 492 9.76 -10.99 23.36
CA GLN A 492 10.61 -10.93 24.58
C GLN A 492 10.07 -9.93 25.59
N LEU A 493 9.56 -8.80 25.12
CA LEU A 493 8.99 -7.78 25.98
C LEU A 493 7.72 -8.26 26.68
N GLU A 494 6.81 -8.90 25.97
CA GLU A 494 5.58 -9.45 26.55
C GLU A 494 5.89 -10.43 27.69
N GLN A 495 6.79 -11.36 27.47
CA GLN A 495 7.20 -12.34 28.48
C GLN A 495 7.91 -11.70 29.66
N ALA A 496 8.75 -10.70 29.41
CA ALA A 496 9.51 -10.02 30.45
C ALA A 496 8.65 -9.10 31.33
N LEU A 497 7.56 -8.53 30.77
CA LEU A 497 6.66 -7.64 31.51
C LEU A 497 5.67 -8.37 32.42
N ALA A 498 5.28 -9.59 32.10
CA ALA A 498 4.27 -10.32 32.83
C ALA A 498 4.54 -10.41 34.35
N PRO A 499 5.80 -10.68 34.82
CA PRO A 499 6.10 -10.70 36.26
C PRO A 499 5.96 -9.36 36.96
N PHE A 500 6.13 -8.23 36.24
CA PHE A 500 6.00 -6.89 36.83
C PHE A 500 4.56 -6.40 36.93
N PHE A 501 3.67 -6.93 36.11
CA PHE A 501 2.26 -6.56 36.03
C PHE A 501 1.36 -7.80 35.98
N PRO A 502 1.36 -8.63 37.07
CA PRO A 502 0.68 -9.93 37.01
C PRO A 502 -0.85 -9.83 36.90
N ASP A 503 -1.42 -8.72 37.32
CA ASP A 503 -2.87 -8.51 37.31
C ASP A 503 -3.37 -7.69 36.13
N VAL A 504 -2.49 -7.34 35.21
CA VAL A 504 -2.82 -6.49 34.04
C VAL A 504 -2.74 -7.32 32.78
N PRO A 505 -3.81 -7.35 31.96
CA PRO A 505 -3.75 -7.97 30.64
C PRO A 505 -2.71 -7.29 29.74
N ILE A 506 -1.92 -8.10 29.05
CA ILE A 506 -0.93 -7.63 28.08
C ILE A 506 -1.37 -8.13 26.72
N SER A 507 -1.59 -7.22 25.78
CA SER A 507 -2.00 -7.54 24.42
C SER A 507 -0.89 -7.14 23.44
N ARG A 508 -0.41 -8.11 22.65
CA ARG A 508 0.54 -7.86 21.59
C ARG A 508 -0.20 -7.72 20.26
N ILE A 509 -0.02 -6.60 19.58
CA ILE A 509 -0.61 -6.33 18.26
C ILE A 509 0.52 -6.13 17.27
N ASP A 510 0.81 -7.17 16.50
CA ASP A 510 1.79 -7.17 15.42
C ASP A 510 1.25 -8.01 14.25
N ARG A 511 2.04 -8.14 13.18
CA ARG A 511 1.64 -8.94 12.02
C ARG A 511 1.39 -10.41 12.36
N ASP A 512 2.19 -10.97 13.27
CA ASP A 512 2.09 -12.39 13.62
C ASP A 512 0.79 -12.67 14.39
N THR A 513 0.35 -11.73 15.23
CA THR A 513 -0.89 -11.86 16.02
C THR A 513 -2.15 -11.47 15.27
N THR A 514 -2.02 -10.73 14.15
CA THR A 514 -3.16 -10.23 13.36
C THR A 514 -3.30 -10.87 11.98
N SER A 515 -2.51 -11.90 11.70
CA SER A 515 -2.49 -12.56 10.39
C SER A 515 -3.78 -13.33 10.05
N ARG A 516 -4.56 -13.73 11.06
CA ARG A 516 -5.85 -14.38 10.86
C ARG A 516 -6.92 -13.34 10.57
N LYS A 517 -7.81 -13.64 9.64
CA LYS A 517 -8.97 -12.79 9.32
C LYS A 517 -9.82 -12.56 10.57
N GLY A 518 -10.04 -11.29 10.90
CA GLY A 518 -10.81 -10.88 12.06
C GLY A 518 -10.06 -10.86 13.40
N ALA A 519 -8.79 -11.31 13.45
CA ALA A 519 -8.01 -11.31 14.70
C ALA A 519 -7.73 -9.89 15.20
N LEU A 520 -7.38 -8.96 14.31
CA LEU A 520 -7.16 -7.56 14.68
C LEU A 520 -8.41 -6.92 15.25
N GLU A 521 -9.56 -7.12 14.61
CA GLU A 521 -10.86 -6.58 15.06
C GLU A 521 -11.25 -7.11 16.42
N GLN A 522 -11.02 -8.39 16.68
CA GLN A 522 -11.25 -9.02 17.99
C GLN A 522 -10.36 -8.41 19.07
N GLN A 523 -9.07 -8.25 18.80
CA GLN A 523 -8.13 -7.65 19.76
C GLN A 523 -8.47 -6.20 20.04
N LEU A 524 -8.86 -5.42 19.03
CA LEU A 524 -9.29 -4.04 19.19
C LEU A 524 -10.58 -3.94 19.99
N ALA A 525 -11.52 -4.85 19.79
CA ALA A 525 -12.77 -4.89 20.57
C ALA A 525 -12.50 -5.13 22.06
N GLU A 526 -11.58 -6.01 22.42
CA GLU A 526 -11.16 -6.24 23.81
C GLU A 526 -10.53 -4.99 24.42
N VAL A 527 -9.70 -4.28 23.67
CA VAL A 527 -9.08 -3.04 24.12
C VAL A 527 -10.12 -1.95 24.36
N HIS A 528 -11.11 -1.82 23.50
CA HIS A 528 -12.17 -0.83 23.61
C HIS A 528 -13.17 -1.09 24.75
N ARG A 529 -13.19 -2.29 25.32
CA ARG A 529 -14.01 -2.57 26.52
C ARG A 529 -13.54 -1.79 27.74
N GLY A 530 -12.33 -1.23 27.73
CA GLY A 530 -11.78 -0.45 28.81
C GLY A 530 -11.10 -1.29 29.90
N GLY A 531 -10.70 -0.63 30.98
CA GLY A 531 -9.93 -1.22 32.07
C GLY A 531 -8.42 -1.18 31.81
N ALA A 532 -7.64 -1.37 32.88
CA ALA A 532 -6.18 -1.36 32.81
C ALA A 532 -5.66 -2.43 31.86
N ARG A 533 -4.78 -2.03 30.95
CA ARG A 533 -4.20 -2.92 29.92
C ARG A 533 -2.89 -2.37 29.41
N ILE A 534 -1.97 -3.26 29.09
CA ILE A 534 -0.73 -2.90 28.40
C ILE A 534 -0.84 -3.40 26.96
N LEU A 535 -0.65 -2.50 26.00
CA LEU A 535 -0.58 -2.80 24.58
C LEU A 535 0.87 -2.74 24.12
N ILE A 536 1.32 -3.78 23.45
CA ILE A 536 2.67 -3.82 22.85
C ILE A 536 2.50 -3.94 21.35
N GLY A 537 3.15 -3.07 20.60
CA GLY A 537 3.05 -3.12 19.16
C GLY A 537 4.10 -2.33 18.42
N THR A 538 4.03 -2.49 17.13
CA THR A 538 4.82 -1.76 16.16
C THR A 538 3.97 -0.60 15.60
N GLN A 539 4.41 -0.03 14.50
CA GLN A 539 3.71 1.06 13.81
C GLN A 539 2.23 0.78 13.51
N MET A 540 1.80 -0.49 13.47
CA MET A 540 0.39 -0.84 13.27
C MET A 540 -0.55 -0.18 14.28
N LEU A 541 -0.15 -0.07 15.54
CA LEU A 541 -0.98 0.54 16.59
C LEU A 541 -1.16 2.05 16.42
N ALA A 542 -0.21 2.73 15.79
CA ALA A 542 -0.25 4.18 15.60
C ALA A 542 -1.21 4.60 14.50
N LYS A 543 -1.54 3.70 13.59
CA LYS A 543 -2.24 4.03 12.35
C LYS A 543 -3.76 3.86 12.50
N GLY A 544 -4.48 4.97 12.47
CA GLY A 544 -5.93 4.97 12.31
C GLY A 544 -6.78 4.52 13.50
N HIS A 545 -6.20 3.97 14.56
CA HIS A 545 -6.96 3.45 15.69
C HIS A 545 -7.11 4.49 16.79
N HIS A 546 -8.32 4.60 17.31
CA HIS A 546 -8.64 5.47 18.44
C HIS A 546 -8.69 4.65 19.72
N PHE A 547 -7.85 5.03 20.71
CA PHE A 547 -7.79 4.38 22.02
C PHE A 547 -8.09 5.41 23.10
N PRO A 548 -9.36 5.62 23.46
CA PRO A 548 -9.74 6.69 24.41
C PRO A 548 -9.18 6.48 25.82
N ASP A 549 -8.92 5.25 26.21
CA ASP A 549 -8.42 4.92 27.55
C ASP A 549 -6.90 4.89 27.66
N VAL A 550 -6.20 5.08 26.55
CA VAL A 550 -4.73 5.15 26.54
C VAL A 550 -4.28 6.53 26.98
N THR A 551 -3.59 6.58 28.10
CA THR A 551 -3.06 7.82 28.69
C THR A 551 -1.53 7.86 28.72
N LEU A 552 -0.87 6.72 28.52
CA LEU A 552 0.59 6.63 28.44
C LEU A 552 0.99 5.95 27.15
N VAL A 553 1.90 6.60 26.41
CA VAL A 553 2.53 6.03 25.22
C VAL A 553 4.04 6.08 25.45
N ALA A 554 4.71 4.94 25.30
CA ALA A 554 6.14 4.84 25.42
C ALA A 554 6.80 4.40 24.11
N LEU A 555 7.83 5.13 23.70
CA LEU A 555 8.67 4.79 22.56
C LEU A 555 9.98 4.22 23.10
N LEU A 556 10.17 2.91 22.91
CA LEU A 556 11.22 2.16 23.59
C LEU A 556 12.52 2.08 22.81
N ASP A 557 12.45 2.12 21.47
CA ASP A 557 13.60 1.90 20.60
C ASP A 557 13.98 3.15 19.82
N VAL A 558 14.15 4.26 20.52
CA VAL A 558 14.61 5.52 19.92
C VAL A 558 16.01 5.38 19.35
N ASP A 559 16.91 4.71 20.08
CA ASP A 559 18.29 4.49 19.64
C ASP A 559 18.34 3.68 18.34
N GLY A 560 17.51 2.65 18.21
CA GLY A 560 17.42 1.86 16.99
C GLY A 560 16.99 2.67 15.77
N ALA A 561 16.17 3.68 15.99
CA ALA A 561 15.75 4.58 14.92
C ALA A 561 16.84 5.59 14.53
N LEU A 562 17.52 6.19 15.54
CA LEU A 562 18.50 7.23 15.30
C LEU A 562 19.84 6.71 14.75
N PHE A 563 20.20 5.48 15.09
CA PHE A 563 21.50 4.90 14.76
C PHE A 563 21.44 3.70 13.83
N SER A 564 20.32 3.55 13.11
CA SER A 564 20.16 2.50 12.12
C SER A 564 21.01 2.76 10.88
N ALA A 565 21.48 1.69 10.24
CA ALA A 565 22.10 1.76 8.93
C ALA A 565 21.10 2.20 7.83
N ASP A 566 19.81 2.00 8.05
CA ASP A 566 18.76 2.50 7.17
C ASP A 566 18.53 3.99 7.42
N PHE A 567 18.92 4.84 6.47
CA PHE A 567 18.80 6.28 6.58
C PHE A 567 17.34 6.78 6.70
N ARG A 568 16.35 5.94 6.38
CA ARG A 568 14.94 6.27 6.50
C ARG A 568 14.38 6.02 7.91
N SER A 569 15.13 5.38 8.78
CA SER A 569 14.63 5.03 10.12
C SER A 569 14.29 6.24 10.97
N ALA A 570 15.10 7.32 10.90
CA ALA A 570 14.83 8.56 11.64
C ALA A 570 13.52 9.21 11.16
N GLU A 571 13.26 9.24 9.86
CA GLU A 571 12.01 9.74 9.29
C GLU A 571 10.81 8.95 9.80
N ARG A 572 10.88 7.63 9.76
CA ARG A 572 9.79 6.75 10.25
C ARG A 572 9.53 6.98 11.74
N PHE A 573 10.57 7.12 12.50
CA PHE A 573 10.47 7.41 13.94
C PHE A 573 9.79 8.76 14.17
N ALA A 574 10.20 9.80 13.45
CA ALA A 574 9.61 11.14 13.58
C ALA A 574 8.13 11.15 13.21
N GLN A 575 7.75 10.41 12.18
CA GLN A 575 6.36 10.24 11.77
C GLN A 575 5.55 9.52 12.86
N LEU A 576 6.09 8.43 13.39
CA LEU A 576 5.45 7.67 14.48
C LEU A 576 5.27 8.54 15.72
N TYR A 577 6.33 9.20 16.17
CA TYR A 577 6.30 10.08 17.34
C TYR A 577 5.23 11.16 17.19
N THR A 578 5.21 11.85 16.06
CA THR A 578 4.28 12.95 15.81
C THR A 578 2.82 12.48 15.83
N GLN A 579 2.53 11.33 15.24
CA GLN A 579 1.18 10.76 15.23
C GLN A 579 0.75 10.32 16.63
N VAL A 580 1.62 9.66 17.35
CA VAL A 580 1.37 9.16 18.70
C VAL A 580 1.18 10.31 19.68
N ALA A 581 2.04 11.33 19.64
CA ALA A 581 1.93 12.52 20.49
C ALA A 581 0.63 13.29 20.26
N GLY A 582 0.11 13.26 19.03
CA GLY A 582 -1.16 13.88 18.70
C GLY A 582 -2.40 13.12 19.20
N ARG A 583 -2.24 11.86 19.62
CA ARG A 583 -3.36 11.00 20.02
C ARG A 583 -3.45 10.69 21.51
N ALA A 584 -2.37 10.82 22.26
CA ALA A 584 -2.34 10.52 23.68
C ALA A 584 -3.24 11.50 24.44
N GLY A 585 -4.08 10.97 25.35
CA GLY A 585 -4.90 11.78 26.25
C GLY A 585 -6.15 12.38 25.63
N ARG A 586 -6.72 11.79 24.60
CA ARG A 586 -8.03 12.20 24.07
C ARG A 586 -9.16 11.91 25.07
N ALA A 587 -10.33 12.49 24.83
CA ALA A 587 -11.53 12.38 25.68
C ALA A 587 -11.39 13.00 27.07
N GLY A 588 -10.66 14.11 27.19
CA GLY A 588 -10.53 14.88 28.43
C GLY A 588 -9.48 14.36 29.40
N LYS A 589 -8.79 13.26 29.09
CA LYS A 589 -7.70 12.72 29.89
C LYS A 589 -6.36 13.31 29.48
N GLN A 590 -5.50 13.62 30.48
CA GLN A 590 -4.15 14.10 30.20
C GLN A 590 -3.27 12.94 29.72
N GLY A 591 -2.68 13.07 28.54
CA GLY A 591 -1.77 12.07 27.99
C GLY A 591 -0.32 12.36 28.32
N GLU A 592 0.47 11.28 28.40
CA GLU A 592 1.93 11.34 28.51
C GLU A 592 2.58 10.54 27.41
N VAL A 593 3.65 11.07 26.83
CA VAL A 593 4.53 10.37 25.90
C VAL A 593 5.91 10.28 26.50
N VAL A 594 6.41 9.07 26.65
CA VAL A 594 7.72 8.80 27.23
C VAL A 594 8.64 8.20 26.17
N LEU A 595 9.80 8.80 26.00
CA LEU A 595 10.87 8.30 25.15
C LEU A 595 12.05 7.88 26.01
N GLN A 596 12.61 6.71 25.76
CA GLN A 596 13.83 6.30 26.45
C GLN A 596 14.95 6.10 25.42
N THR A 597 16.11 6.66 25.72
CA THR A 597 17.26 6.68 24.80
C THR A 597 18.57 6.83 25.58
N HIS A 598 19.65 6.29 25.01
CA HIS A 598 21.00 6.58 25.50
C HIS A 598 21.55 7.93 25.02
N HIS A 599 20.82 8.59 24.10
CA HIS A 599 21.21 9.87 23.48
C HIS A 599 20.10 10.91 23.54
N PRO A 600 19.70 11.37 24.73
CA PRO A 600 18.61 12.35 24.85
C PRO A 600 18.95 13.69 24.19
N GLU A 601 20.21 13.98 23.97
CA GLU A 601 20.69 15.25 23.38
C GLU A 601 20.88 15.19 21.86
N HIS A 602 20.51 14.09 21.21
CA HIS A 602 20.68 13.94 19.77
C HIS A 602 20.00 15.10 19.02
N PRO A 603 20.69 15.77 18.06
CA PRO A 603 20.16 16.98 17.41
C PRO A 603 18.82 16.77 16.72
N LEU A 604 18.63 15.68 15.97
CA LEU A 604 17.36 15.38 15.31
C LEU A 604 16.24 15.15 16.32
N LEU A 605 16.53 14.45 17.41
CA LEU A 605 15.55 14.20 18.47
C LEU A 605 15.13 15.52 19.13
N GLN A 606 16.06 16.36 19.49
CA GLN A 606 15.79 17.66 20.11
C GLN A 606 14.98 18.56 19.18
N THR A 607 15.31 18.59 17.91
CA THR A 607 14.55 19.37 16.91
C THR A 607 13.12 18.88 16.81
N LEU A 608 12.93 17.54 16.76
CA LEU A 608 11.59 16.94 16.69
C LEU A 608 10.75 17.29 17.92
N LEU A 609 11.32 17.16 19.11
CA LEU A 609 10.63 17.38 20.37
C LEU A 609 10.25 18.84 20.61
N HIS A 610 11.14 19.78 20.26
CA HIS A 610 10.97 21.20 20.59
C HIS A 610 10.44 22.04 19.44
N LYS A 611 10.71 21.68 18.20
CA LYS A 611 10.32 22.45 17.01
C LYS A 611 9.32 21.75 16.10
N GLY A 612 9.05 20.47 16.32
CA GLY A 612 8.08 19.70 15.59
C GLY A 612 8.60 19.04 14.31
N TYR A 613 7.67 18.37 13.62
CA TYR A 613 7.99 17.57 12.44
C TYR A 613 8.56 18.38 11.27
N ASP A 614 8.00 19.58 11.01
CA ASP A 614 8.45 20.41 9.87
C ASP A 614 9.92 20.80 9.99
N ALA A 615 10.34 21.21 11.18
CA ALA A 615 11.75 21.55 11.45
C ALA A 615 12.65 20.30 11.40
N PHE A 616 12.17 19.19 11.91
CA PHE A 616 12.86 17.89 11.78
C PHE A 616 13.08 17.53 10.31
N ALA A 617 12.02 17.65 9.50
CA ALA A 617 12.06 17.33 8.07
C ALA A 617 13.08 18.20 7.32
N GLU A 618 13.14 19.48 7.62
CA GLU A 618 14.16 20.37 7.03
C GLU A 618 15.57 19.96 7.36
N GLN A 619 15.82 19.64 8.62
CA GLN A 619 17.15 19.19 9.07
C GLN A 619 17.52 17.84 8.45
N ALA A 620 16.58 16.90 8.41
CA ALA A 620 16.79 15.60 7.79
C ALA A 620 17.06 15.70 6.28
N LEU A 621 16.34 16.57 5.57
CA LEU A 621 16.60 16.81 4.15
C LEU A 621 17.98 17.44 3.93
N ALA A 622 18.40 18.36 4.77
CA ALA A 622 19.74 18.96 4.68
C ALA A 622 20.84 17.90 4.86
N GLU A 623 20.67 16.98 5.81
CA GLU A 623 21.59 15.88 6.02
C GLU A 623 21.64 14.93 4.80
N ARG A 624 20.49 14.60 4.22
CA ARG A 624 20.42 13.77 3.01
C ARG A 624 21.11 14.44 1.83
N GLN A 625 20.97 15.74 1.68
CA GLN A 625 21.66 16.49 0.63
C GLN A 625 23.17 16.41 0.79
N THR A 626 23.68 16.63 2.01
CA THR A 626 25.10 16.55 2.32
C THR A 626 25.65 15.16 2.04
N MET A 627 24.90 14.12 2.39
CA MET A 627 25.28 12.71 2.21
C MET A 627 24.96 12.16 0.82
N GLN A 628 24.36 12.96 -0.05
CA GLN A 628 23.92 12.55 -1.40
C GLN A 628 22.99 11.34 -1.38
N LEU A 629 22.02 11.36 -0.48
CA LEU A 629 20.99 10.33 -0.37
C LEU A 629 19.70 10.76 -1.09
N PRO A 630 18.77 9.86 -1.39
CA PRO A 630 17.47 10.25 -1.92
C PRO A 630 16.76 11.29 -1.03
N PRO A 631 16.09 12.30 -1.59
CA PRO A 631 15.70 12.47 -2.99
C PRO A 631 16.72 13.15 -3.93
N TRP A 632 17.92 13.49 -3.45
CA TRP A 632 18.97 14.07 -4.31
C TRP A 632 19.61 13.06 -5.26
N THR A 633 19.55 11.81 -4.91
CA THR A 633 19.97 10.70 -5.74
C THR A 633 18.82 9.72 -5.90
N SER A 634 19.00 8.76 -6.81
CA SER A 634 18.06 7.65 -7.01
C SER A 634 18.75 6.35 -6.68
N HIS A 635 18.00 5.43 -6.09
CA HIS A 635 18.48 4.12 -5.69
C HIS A 635 17.78 3.00 -6.48
N VAL A 636 18.55 1.97 -6.79
CA VAL A 636 18.06 0.66 -7.20
C VAL A 636 18.80 -0.37 -6.38
N ILE A 637 18.08 -1.30 -5.75
CA ILE A 637 18.68 -2.39 -5.00
C ILE A 637 18.39 -3.70 -5.72
N ILE A 638 19.41 -4.51 -5.93
CA ILE A 638 19.26 -5.89 -6.37
C ILE A 638 19.50 -6.77 -5.14
N ARG A 639 18.47 -7.53 -4.74
CA ARG A 639 18.54 -8.48 -3.63
C ARG A 639 18.62 -9.89 -4.17
N ALA A 640 19.51 -10.68 -3.60
CA ALA A 640 19.67 -12.08 -3.95
C ALA A 640 19.71 -12.93 -2.69
N GLU A 641 19.12 -14.11 -2.75
CA GLU A 641 19.09 -15.03 -1.62
C GLU A 641 19.36 -16.47 -2.06
N ASP A 642 19.99 -17.24 -1.19
CA ASP A 642 20.22 -18.66 -1.35
C ASP A 642 20.23 -19.38 0.00
N HIS A 643 20.28 -20.71 -0.05
CA HIS A 643 20.27 -21.54 1.16
C HIS A 643 21.65 -21.76 1.79
N ASN A 644 22.73 -21.62 1.04
CA ASN A 644 24.09 -21.97 1.47
C ASN A 644 25.04 -20.76 1.61
N ASN A 645 24.56 -19.53 1.47
CA ASN A 645 25.31 -18.31 1.65
C ASN A 645 26.54 -18.15 0.74
N GLN A 646 26.57 -18.83 -0.38
CA GLN A 646 27.71 -18.80 -1.32
C GLN A 646 27.32 -18.28 -2.70
N GLN A 647 26.14 -18.62 -3.19
CA GLN A 647 25.72 -18.30 -4.54
C GLN A 647 25.25 -16.85 -4.69
N ALA A 648 24.53 -16.34 -3.68
CA ALA A 648 24.02 -14.98 -3.72
C ALA A 648 25.12 -13.92 -3.80
N PRO A 649 26.16 -13.95 -2.92
CA PRO A 649 27.23 -12.97 -3.04
C PRO A 649 28.04 -13.14 -4.33
N LEU A 650 28.24 -14.37 -4.82
CA LEU A 650 28.92 -14.61 -6.09
C LEU A 650 28.14 -14.04 -7.26
N PHE A 651 26.82 -14.28 -7.31
CA PHE A 651 25.96 -13.71 -8.35
C PHE A 651 26.03 -12.18 -8.36
N LEU A 652 25.92 -11.55 -7.20
CA LEU A 652 25.95 -10.09 -7.08
C LEU A 652 27.34 -9.52 -7.46
N GLN A 653 28.43 -10.24 -7.16
CA GLN A 653 29.77 -9.83 -7.61
C GLN A 653 29.88 -9.89 -9.12
N GLN A 654 29.37 -10.92 -9.75
CA GLN A 654 29.34 -11.03 -11.21
C GLN A 654 28.50 -9.92 -11.83
N LEU A 655 27.35 -9.62 -11.23
CA LEU A 655 26.51 -8.50 -11.66
C LEU A 655 27.22 -7.16 -11.52
N ARG A 656 27.93 -6.94 -10.42
CA ARG A 656 28.75 -5.75 -10.24
C ARG A 656 29.79 -5.62 -11.34
N ASN A 657 30.50 -6.69 -11.66
CA ASN A 657 31.51 -6.70 -12.72
C ASN A 657 30.87 -6.37 -14.09
N LEU A 658 29.70 -6.92 -14.34
CA LEU A 658 28.95 -6.66 -15.57
C LEU A 658 28.52 -5.19 -15.67
N LEU A 659 28.07 -4.60 -14.58
CA LEU A 659 27.71 -3.18 -14.50
C LEU A 659 28.94 -2.29 -14.76
N GLN A 660 30.05 -2.58 -14.10
CA GLN A 660 31.29 -1.80 -14.27
C GLN A 660 31.87 -1.86 -15.67
N ALA A 661 31.64 -2.94 -16.40
CA ALA A 661 32.06 -3.13 -17.78
C ALA A 661 31.11 -2.50 -18.80
N SER A 662 29.93 -2.04 -18.39
CA SER A 662 28.93 -1.45 -19.28
C SER A 662 29.43 -0.12 -19.86
N PRO A 663 29.28 0.14 -21.20
CA PRO A 663 29.64 1.42 -21.77
C PRO A 663 28.78 2.59 -21.31
N LEU A 664 27.64 2.31 -20.67
CA LEU A 664 26.73 3.32 -20.14
C LEU A 664 27.14 3.84 -18.76
N VAL A 665 28.06 3.15 -18.07
CA VAL A 665 28.50 3.53 -16.74
C VAL A 665 29.39 4.77 -16.81
N ASP A 666 29.10 5.73 -15.95
CA ASP A 666 29.88 6.95 -15.76
C ASP A 666 30.50 6.99 -14.37
N ASN A 667 31.26 8.04 -14.07
CA ASN A 667 31.91 8.23 -12.78
C ASN A 667 30.96 8.64 -11.64
N GLN A 668 29.68 8.91 -11.95
CA GLN A 668 28.66 9.29 -10.98
C GLN A 668 27.90 8.09 -10.43
N LEU A 669 28.02 6.94 -11.09
CA LEU A 669 27.38 5.71 -10.58
C LEU A 669 28.19 5.19 -9.38
N TRP A 670 27.49 5.07 -8.27
CA TRP A 670 28.01 4.42 -7.08
C TRP A 670 27.42 3.03 -6.95
N ILE A 671 28.27 2.02 -6.78
CA ILE A 671 27.88 0.64 -6.55
C ILE A 671 28.39 0.24 -5.18
N LEU A 672 27.47 -0.16 -4.30
CA LEU A 672 27.77 -0.64 -2.96
C LEU A 672 27.42 -2.11 -2.84
N GLY A 673 28.42 -2.93 -2.52
CA GLY A 673 28.20 -4.36 -2.30
C GLY A 673 28.94 -5.24 -3.30
N PRO A 674 28.70 -6.56 -3.28
CA PRO A 674 27.68 -7.24 -2.46
C PRO A 674 27.94 -7.14 -0.96
N VAL A 675 26.88 -6.82 -0.21
CA VAL A 675 26.88 -6.79 1.25
C VAL A 675 25.70 -7.62 1.75
N PRO A 676 25.76 -8.20 2.97
CA PRO A 676 24.57 -8.80 3.57
C PRO A 676 23.44 -7.80 3.67
N ALA A 677 22.21 -8.24 3.43
CA ALA A 677 21.04 -7.41 3.66
C ALA A 677 20.94 -7.04 5.15
N LEU A 678 20.14 -5.99 5.45
CA LEU A 678 19.89 -5.59 6.83
C LEU A 678 19.31 -6.74 7.67
N ALA A 679 18.46 -7.58 7.06
CA ALA A 679 18.06 -8.87 7.60
C ALA A 679 18.80 -9.99 6.86
N PRO A 680 19.99 -10.40 7.36
CA PRO A 680 20.87 -11.27 6.57
C PRO A 680 20.38 -12.71 6.42
N LYS A 681 19.42 -13.15 7.22
CA LYS A 681 18.81 -14.48 7.11
C LYS A 681 17.32 -14.42 7.35
N ARG A 682 16.54 -14.99 6.42
CA ARG A 682 15.08 -15.04 6.53
C ARG A 682 14.55 -16.32 5.89
N GLY A 683 13.73 -17.07 6.63
CA GLY A 683 13.13 -18.30 6.13
C GLY A 683 14.16 -19.36 5.71
N GLY A 684 15.31 -19.45 6.40
CA GLY A 684 16.39 -20.37 6.08
C GLY A 684 17.26 -19.95 4.91
N ARG A 685 17.03 -18.79 4.33
CA ARG A 685 17.81 -18.28 3.20
C ARG A 685 18.69 -17.10 3.64
N PHE A 686 19.92 -17.06 3.15
CA PHE A 686 20.86 -15.96 3.34
C PHE A 686 20.62 -14.89 2.29
N ARG A 687 20.50 -13.65 2.73
CA ARG A 687 20.13 -12.50 1.89
C ARG A 687 21.29 -11.54 1.72
N TRP A 688 21.56 -11.20 0.48
CA TRP A 688 22.59 -10.25 0.08
C TRP A 688 22.01 -9.19 -0.83
N GLN A 689 22.67 -8.05 -0.93
CA GLN A 689 22.22 -6.94 -1.75
C GLN A 689 23.35 -6.21 -2.44
N LEU A 690 23.01 -5.59 -3.56
CA LEU A 690 23.84 -4.67 -4.32
C LEU A 690 23.03 -3.39 -4.50
N LEU A 691 23.56 -2.26 -4.01
CA LEU A 691 22.93 -0.96 -4.13
C LEU A 691 23.56 -0.17 -5.27
N LEU A 692 22.72 0.36 -6.15
CA LEU A 692 23.10 1.30 -7.19
C LEU A 692 22.57 2.68 -6.84
N GLN A 693 23.44 3.69 -6.90
CA GLN A 693 23.07 5.08 -6.61
C GLN A 693 23.58 5.98 -7.73
N HIS A 694 22.73 6.87 -8.19
CA HIS A 694 23.10 7.85 -9.22
C HIS A 694 22.33 9.16 -8.99
N PRO A 695 22.96 10.33 -9.19
CA PRO A 695 22.25 11.61 -9.07
C PRO A 695 21.19 11.83 -10.15
N SER A 696 21.31 11.18 -11.30
CA SER A 696 20.31 11.22 -12.38
C SER A 696 19.48 9.95 -12.41
N ARG A 697 18.19 10.08 -12.19
CA ARG A 697 17.23 8.96 -12.28
C ARG A 697 17.19 8.38 -13.70
N ILE A 698 17.17 9.23 -14.71
CA ILE A 698 17.13 8.80 -16.11
C ILE A 698 18.37 7.98 -16.46
N ARG A 699 19.53 8.43 -16.02
CA ARG A 699 20.80 7.74 -16.28
C ARG A 699 20.85 6.39 -15.60
N LEU A 700 20.40 6.33 -14.35
CA LEU A 700 20.31 5.07 -13.59
C LEU A 700 19.37 4.07 -14.28
N GLN A 701 18.23 4.54 -14.77
CA GLN A 701 17.28 3.71 -15.51
C GLN A 701 17.90 3.14 -16.81
N GLN A 702 18.65 3.95 -17.54
CA GLN A 702 19.36 3.50 -18.76
C GLN A 702 20.39 2.43 -18.44
N ILE A 703 21.18 2.62 -17.40
CA ILE A 703 22.20 1.66 -16.97
C ILE A 703 21.56 0.32 -16.57
N VAL A 704 20.51 0.36 -15.80
CA VAL A 704 19.79 -0.84 -15.36
C VAL A 704 19.15 -1.56 -16.56
N SER A 705 18.47 -0.84 -17.43
CA SER A 705 17.86 -1.41 -18.65
C SER A 705 18.89 -2.12 -19.52
N GLY A 706 20.03 -1.49 -19.74
CA GLY A 706 21.10 -2.05 -20.58
C GLY A 706 21.73 -3.31 -19.97
N THR A 707 21.68 -3.43 -18.65
CA THR A 707 22.29 -4.55 -17.92
C THR A 707 21.33 -5.73 -17.75
N LEU A 708 20.03 -5.47 -17.60
CA LEU A 708 19.02 -6.51 -17.36
C LEU A 708 19.02 -7.61 -18.42
N ALA A 709 19.16 -7.25 -19.67
CA ALA A 709 19.21 -8.21 -20.78
C ALA A 709 20.38 -9.21 -20.64
N LEU A 710 21.42 -8.83 -19.93
CA LEU A 710 22.65 -9.62 -19.76
C LEU A 710 22.66 -10.42 -18.43
N ILE A 711 21.77 -10.13 -17.50
CA ILE A 711 21.77 -10.80 -16.18
C ILE A 711 21.57 -12.32 -16.33
N ASN A 712 20.68 -12.73 -17.22
CA ASN A 712 20.40 -14.16 -17.44
C ASN A 712 21.57 -14.91 -18.09
N THR A 713 22.57 -14.21 -18.59
CA THR A 713 23.80 -14.84 -19.11
C THR A 713 24.78 -15.20 -18.00
N LEU A 714 24.57 -14.68 -16.78
CA LEU A 714 25.42 -14.99 -15.65
C LEU A 714 25.16 -16.42 -15.15
N PRO A 715 26.23 -17.22 -14.88
CA PRO A 715 26.07 -18.62 -14.53
C PRO A 715 25.23 -18.85 -13.26
N GLU A 716 25.36 -17.98 -12.27
CA GLU A 716 24.70 -18.11 -10.97
C GLU A 716 23.30 -17.50 -10.94
N ALA A 717 22.84 -16.82 -11.99
CA ALA A 717 21.51 -16.19 -12.02
C ALA A 717 20.36 -17.20 -11.81
N ARG A 718 20.55 -18.46 -12.25
CA ARG A 718 19.56 -19.53 -12.08
C ARG A 718 19.64 -20.24 -10.72
N LYS A 719 20.73 -20.04 -9.97
CA LYS A 719 21.01 -20.70 -8.71
C LYS A 719 20.52 -19.90 -7.50
N VAL A 720 20.14 -18.64 -7.71
CA VAL A 720 19.69 -17.74 -6.67
C VAL A 720 18.29 -17.22 -7.01
N LYS A 721 17.56 -16.83 -5.97
CA LYS A 721 16.35 -16.03 -6.13
C LYS A 721 16.76 -14.56 -6.02
N TRP A 722 16.58 -13.80 -7.09
CA TRP A 722 16.94 -12.40 -7.10
C TRP A 722 15.77 -11.52 -7.52
N VAL A 723 15.74 -10.31 -6.98
CA VAL A 723 14.74 -9.29 -7.28
C VAL A 723 15.42 -7.93 -7.44
N LEU A 724 14.82 -7.11 -8.27
CA LEU A 724 15.25 -5.72 -8.48
C LEU A 724 14.19 -4.79 -7.90
N ASP A 725 14.61 -3.86 -7.07
CA ASP A 725 13.74 -2.91 -6.40
C ASP A 725 14.16 -1.49 -6.75
N VAL A 726 13.33 -0.83 -7.53
CA VAL A 726 13.50 0.58 -7.91
C VAL A 726 12.87 1.46 -6.84
N ASP A 727 13.56 2.50 -6.43
CA ASP A 727 13.12 3.41 -5.36
C ASP A 727 12.75 2.63 -4.09
N PRO A 728 13.70 1.86 -3.53
CA PRO A 728 13.39 1.06 -2.35
C PRO A 728 13.11 1.95 -1.14
N ILE A 729 12.22 1.47 -0.27
CA ILE A 729 11.90 2.14 1.00
C ILE A 729 12.62 1.49 2.20
N GLU A 730 13.24 0.35 1.98
CA GLU A 730 14.07 -0.35 2.97
C GLU A 730 15.43 -0.63 2.33
N GLY A 731 16.45 -0.25 3.01
CA GLY A 731 17.82 -0.38 2.51
C GLY A 731 18.44 -1.73 2.77
#